data_aa2e22626327d85f408f5ed1b99e8975
#
_entry.id   aa2e22626327d85f408f5ed1b99e8975
#
_cell.length_a   1.000
_cell.length_b   1.000
_cell.length_c   1.000
_cell.angle_alpha   90.00
_cell.angle_beta   90.00
_cell.angle_gamma   90.00
#
_symmetry.space_group_name_H-M   'P 1'
#
loop_
_entity.id
_entity.type
_entity.pdbx_description
1 polymer ?
#
loop_
_entity_poly.entity_id
_entity_poly.type
_entity_poly.pdbx_seq_one_letter_code
_entity_poly.pdbx_strand_id
1 'polypeptide(L)'
;MRILIFLIVSISLAGCTQDRHQEDIEAKKAAYFQQAEQGDAHGQFNLGVMYEDGNGVSQDDTQAVSWYRKAAEQGHARAQTNLGRMYKKGRGVSQDYEEAVSWYRKAAEQGHARAQTNLGWMYDEGRGVSQDYEESVSWYRKAAEQGYARAQTNLGWMYKKGRGVSQDYEEAVSWYRKAAEQGYARAQTNLGWMYDEGRGVSQDYEESVSWYRKAAEQGYARAQTNLGWMYKEGRGISQDDKEAVSWYKKAAEQGEASAQNNLGWMYDEGRGVSQDDKEAVSWYRKAAEQGYARAQNNLGWMYENGRGVSQDDKEAVSWYRKAAEQGYVRAQTNLGWMYEKGIGVSLDNKEAVSWYRKAAEQGHARAQNNLGVMYEEGRGVSQDYKEAVSWYRKAAEQGHATAQNNLGVMYDKGSGVSQDYEEAVSWYRKAAEQGDARAKNNLGVMYGKGRGVSQDDKEAVSWYKKAAEQGHARAQTNLGWMYADGTGVSQDYKEAVSWYRKAAEQGDARAQTDLGSMYDEGRGVSLDYKEAVFWYQKAAEQGYARAQTKLGWMYVEGTGVSQDDKEAVLWFRKAAEQGHALAQNNLGAMYAEGRGVSQNYEEAVYWYRKAAERGHALAQNNLGTMYAEGRGVSQNYEEAVSWYRKAIEQGAMDAQYNLGLSYERGVGVIQDYEEAVLWFRKAAEQGHALAQNNLGSMYVEGRGISQNYEEAVSWYRKATEQGLALAQNNLGVMHEKGLGVSQDYKEAVSWYKKAVEQGHALAQNNLGVMYGEGRGVSRDDKEAVFWYKKAAEQGVVDAQHNLGMSYEQGAGVSQDDKEAVYWYEKAAEQGHARSQNHLGWMYDEGIGVSQDDKEAVSWYGKAAKQGLATAQNNLGVMYTEGRGVSQDDKEAVSWYRKAMEQGDVDAQNNLGVMYAKGTGVSRDEKKAVSLYTKAAEQGLATAQYNLGSMYAEGKGVTNNDKTSYMWLKLAQYNGKEGMQNDFDIMTKRMTLIDVNEAKKRAKICLESDYIRCN
;
A
#
# COMPACT_ATOMS: atom_id res chain seq x y z
N MET A 1 -47.34 72.39 -43.82
CA MET A 1 -48.41 73.36 -43.36
C MET A 1 -49.58 72.76 -42.59
N ARG A 2 -49.94 71.43 -42.74
CA ARG A 2 -50.92 70.75 -41.91
C ARG A 2 -50.49 70.28 -40.53
N ILE A 3 -49.17 70.05 -40.33
CA ILE A 3 -48.61 69.62 -39.02
C ILE A 3 -48.41 70.82 -38.06
N LEU A 4 -48.22 72.02 -38.54
CA LEU A 4 -48.01 73.21 -37.71
C LEU A 4 -49.35 73.72 -37.13
N ILE A 5 -50.44 73.46 -37.81
CA ILE A 5 -51.80 73.83 -37.35
C ILE A 5 -52.32 72.96 -36.23
N PHE A 6 -51.94 71.57 -36.27
CA PHE A 6 -52.30 70.62 -35.21
C PHE A 6 -51.55 70.89 -33.90
N LEU A 7 -50.27 71.36 -33.97
CA LEU A 7 -49.50 71.74 -32.78
C LEU A 7 -49.97 73.01 -32.07
N ILE A 8 -50.44 74.02 -32.87
CA ILE A 8 -50.90 75.28 -32.32
C ILE A 8 -52.33 75.18 -31.69
N VAL A 9 -53.20 74.28 -32.23
CA VAL A 9 -54.50 74.02 -31.66
C VAL A 9 -54.41 73.13 -30.38
N SER A 10 -53.45 72.23 -30.31
CA SER A 10 -53.23 71.43 -29.09
C SER A 10 -52.60 72.23 -27.96
N ILE A 11 -51.72 73.17 -28.25
CA ILE A 11 -51.16 74.08 -27.25
C ILE A 11 -52.20 75.12 -26.72
N SER A 12 -53.11 75.62 -27.57
CA SER A 12 -54.14 76.52 -27.11
C SER A 12 -55.31 75.79 -26.32
N LEU A 13 -55.57 74.54 -26.63
CA LEU A 13 -56.53 73.75 -25.83
C LEU A 13 -55.96 73.31 -24.48
N ALA A 14 -54.62 73.03 -24.40
CA ALA A 14 -53.92 72.68 -23.16
C ALA A 14 -53.82 73.92 -22.22
N GLY A 15 -53.56 75.14 -22.78
CA GLY A 15 -53.56 76.33 -22.01
C GLY A 15 -54.97 76.70 -21.41
N CYS A 16 -56.02 76.58 -22.21
CA CYS A 16 -57.39 76.81 -21.71
C CYS A 16 -57.91 75.81 -20.68
N THR A 17 -57.38 74.59 -20.67
CA THR A 17 -57.72 73.58 -19.66
C THR A 17 -56.92 73.79 -18.38
N GLN A 18 -55.70 74.24 -18.48
CA GLN A 18 -54.85 74.58 -17.33
C GLN A 18 -55.32 75.85 -16.58
N ASP A 19 -55.74 76.88 -17.32
CA ASP A 19 -56.29 78.11 -16.73
C ASP A 19 -57.64 77.85 -16.02
N ARG A 20 -58.52 77.07 -16.60
CA ARG A 20 -59.77 76.70 -15.94
C ARG A 20 -59.56 75.84 -14.70
N HIS A 21 -58.55 75.01 -14.73
CA HIS A 21 -58.19 74.12 -13.56
C HIS A 21 -57.61 74.97 -12.43
N GLN A 22 -56.79 75.95 -12.77
CA GLN A 22 -56.25 76.92 -11.82
C GLN A 22 -57.30 77.84 -11.18
N GLU A 23 -58.27 78.38 -12.00
CA GLU A 23 -59.41 79.13 -11.53
C GLU A 23 -60.31 78.35 -10.63
N ASP A 24 -60.54 77.05 -10.92
CA ASP A 24 -61.39 76.21 -10.08
C ASP A 24 -60.74 75.86 -8.73
N ILE A 25 -59.39 75.78 -8.69
CA ILE A 25 -58.61 75.59 -7.45
C ILE A 25 -58.66 76.84 -6.60
N GLU A 26 -58.49 78.02 -7.17
CA GLU A 26 -58.53 79.28 -6.44
C GLU A 26 -59.94 79.57 -5.92
N ALA A 27 -60.99 79.32 -6.68
CA ALA A 27 -62.38 79.42 -6.24
C ALA A 27 -62.69 78.49 -5.04
N LYS A 28 -62.25 77.25 -5.10
CA LYS A 28 -62.36 76.23 -4.01
C LYS A 28 -61.61 76.74 -2.75
N LYS A 29 -60.42 77.25 -2.93
CA LYS A 29 -59.59 77.78 -1.88
C LYS A 29 -60.28 78.92 -1.14
N ALA A 30 -60.76 79.93 -1.88
CA ALA A 30 -61.48 80.99 -1.29
C ALA A 30 -62.73 80.56 -0.51
N ALA A 31 -63.47 79.62 -1.09
CA ALA A 31 -64.66 79.01 -0.45
C ALA A 31 -64.29 78.26 0.86
N TYR A 32 -63.25 77.44 0.83
CA TYR A 32 -62.84 76.70 2.03
C TYR A 32 -62.21 77.64 3.10
N PHE A 33 -61.46 78.66 2.75
CA PHE A 33 -61.01 79.66 3.69
C PHE A 33 -62.19 80.35 4.39
N GLN A 34 -63.15 80.84 3.63
CA GLN A 34 -64.35 81.44 4.18
C GLN A 34 -65.14 80.57 5.13
N GLN A 35 -65.32 79.27 4.72
CA GLN A 35 -66.05 78.34 5.56
C GLN A 35 -65.25 77.96 6.81
N ALA A 36 -63.88 77.80 6.68
CA ALA A 36 -63.00 77.50 7.79
C ALA A 36 -62.95 78.66 8.85
N GLU A 37 -62.98 79.93 8.39
CA GLU A 37 -63.02 81.13 9.23
C GLU A 37 -64.35 81.25 9.96
N GLN A 38 -65.43 80.81 9.33
CA GLN A 38 -66.80 80.79 9.95
C GLN A 38 -66.93 79.64 10.95
N GLY A 39 -65.87 78.77 11.12
CA GLY A 39 -65.89 77.70 12.07
C GLY A 39 -66.40 76.38 11.50
N ASP A 40 -66.79 76.34 10.21
CA ASP A 40 -67.29 75.08 9.63
C ASP A 40 -66.24 74.00 9.62
N ALA A 41 -66.50 72.86 10.27
CA ALA A 41 -65.59 71.75 10.40
C ALA A 41 -65.22 71.13 9.07
N HIS A 42 -66.11 71.12 8.08
CA HIS A 42 -65.87 70.60 6.72
C HIS A 42 -64.92 71.53 5.90
N GLY A 43 -65.12 72.84 5.99
CA GLY A 43 -64.24 73.82 5.41
C GLY A 43 -62.87 73.77 6.02
N GLN A 44 -62.74 73.67 7.32
CA GLN A 44 -61.47 73.46 8.04
C GLN A 44 -60.78 72.20 7.66
N PHE A 45 -61.51 71.09 7.53
CA PHE A 45 -60.90 69.80 7.04
C PHE A 45 -60.40 70.01 5.62
N ASN A 46 -61.14 70.54 4.68
CA ASN A 46 -60.71 70.66 3.30
C ASN A 46 -59.50 71.63 3.16
N LEU A 47 -59.49 72.70 3.96
CA LEU A 47 -58.34 73.59 4.01
C LEU A 47 -57.08 72.92 4.58
N GLY A 48 -57.22 72.02 5.58
CA GLY A 48 -56.17 71.16 6.10
C GLY A 48 -55.66 70.27 5.01
N VAL A 49 -56.51 69.69 4.16
CA VAL A 49 -56.11 68.83 3.01
C VAL A 49 -55.33 69.70 1.98
N MET A 50 -55.80 70.92 1.68
CA MET A 50 -55.07 71.79 0.72
C MET A 50 -53.66 72.12 1.18
N TYR A 51 -53.43 72.37 2.44
CA TYR A 51 -52.10 72.63 3.00
C TYR A 51 -51.26 71.30 3.06
N GLU A 52 -51.85 70.18 3.31
CA GLU A 52 -51.11 68.88 3.29
C GLU A 52 -50.61 68.50 1.87
N ASP A 53 -51.48 68.74 0.87
CA ASP A 53 -51.19 68.37 -0.54
C ASP A 53 -50.44 69.43 -1.33
N GLY A 54 -50.45 70.69 -0.83
CA GLY A 54 -49.89 71.84 -1.53
C GLY A 54 -50.79 72.32 -2.70
N ASN A 55 -52.08 71.98 -2.67
CA ASN A 55 -53.01 72.26 -3.77
C ASN A 55 -53.68 73.64 -3.61
N GLY A 56 -53.28 74.56 -4.40
CA GLY A 56 -53.72 75.94 -4.32
C GLY A 56 -53.11 76.80 -3.19
N VAL A 57 -52.32 76.21 -2.33
CA VAL A 57 -51.51 76.79 -1.26
C VAL A 57 -50.12 76.13 -1.22
N SER A 58 -49.10 76.83 -0.70
CA SER A 58 -47.82 76.20 -0.43
C SER A 58 -48.01 75.03 0.58
N GLN A 59 -47.45 73.93 0.30
CA GLN A 59 -47.51 72.80 1.21
C GLN A 59 -46.92 73.14 2.58
N ASP A 60 -47.72 72.98 3.63
CA ASP A 60 -47.37 73.27 5.01
C ASP A 60 -48.06 72.29 5.95
N ASP A 61 -47.29 71.22 6.37
CA ASP A 61 -47.83 70.21 7.28
C ASP A 61 -48.26 70.80 8.66
N THR A 62 -47.61 71.90 9.11
CA THR A 62 -47.97 72.58 10.40
C THR A 62 -49.33 73.25 10.30
N GLN A 63 -49.57 73.97 9.22
CA GLN A 63 -50.89 74.58 8.94
C GLN A 63 -51.95 73.45 8.74
N ALA A 64 -51.61 72.41 8.01
CA ALA A 64 -52.50 71.25 7.84
C ALA A 64 -52.93 70.68 9.19
N VAL A 65 -52.02 70.45 10.11
CA VAL A 65 -52.29 69.98 11.48
C VAL A 65 -53.17 70.95 12.24
N SER A 66 -52.91 72.25 12.13
CA SER A 66 -53.71 73.29 12.82
C SER A 66 -55.20 73.26 12.35
N TRP A 67 -55.42 73.21 11.06
CA TRP A 67 -56.74 73.09 10.50
C TRP A 67 -57.41 71.75 10.75
N TYR A 68 -56.74 70.64 10.67
CA TYR A 68 -57.28 69.34 11.05
C TYR A 68 -57.64 69.31 12.51
N ARG A 69 -56.91 69.93 13.41
CA ARG A 69 -57.20 69.99 14.83
C ARG A 69 -58.54 70.74 15.09
N LYS A 70 -58.69 71.91 14.48
CA LYS A 70 -59.93 72.68 14.64
C LYS A 70 -61.13 71.82 14.17
N ALA A 71 -61.10 71.20 13.03
CA ALA A 71 -62.18 70.37 12.53
C ALA A 71 -62.34 69.07 13.38
N ALA A 72 -61.27 68.47 13.88
CA ALA A 72 -61.26 67.21 14.72
C ALA A 72 -61.89 67.50 16.10
N GLU A 73 -61.65 68.63 16.69
CA GLU A 73 -62.24 69.04 17.96
C GLU A 73 -63.76 69.27 17.85
N GLN A 74 -64.24 69.61 16.69
CA GLN A 74 -65.65 69.68 16.39
C GLN A 74 -66.32 68.32 16.07
N GLY A 75 -65.54 67.23 16.18
CA GLY A 75 -66.03 65.87 15.93
C GLY A 75 -65.96 65.42 14.49
N HIS A 76 -65.27 66.08 13.53
CA HIS A 76 -65.16 65.73 12.13
C HIS A 76 -64.28 64.46 11.97
N ALA A 77 -64.89 63.33 11.76
CA ALA A 77 -64.24 62.01 11.78
C ALA A 77 -63.00 61.84 10.79
N ARG A 78 -63.12 62.47 9.57
CA ARG A 78 -62.02 62.46 8.61
C ARG A 78 -60.88 63.30 9.10
N ALA A 79 -61.14 64.49 9.73
CA ALA A 79 -60.09 65.31 10.27
C ALA A 79 -59.41 64.64 11.45
N GLN A 80 -60.16 64.03 12.34
CA GLN A 80 -59.60 63.19 13.41
C GLN A 80 -58.67 62.06 12.87
N THR A 81 -59.12 61.43 11.79
CA THR A 81 -58.31 60.40 11.15
C THR A 81 -57.02 60.96 10.54
N ASN A 82 -57.08 62.09 9.87
CA ASN A 82 -55.90 62.70 9.26
C ASN A 82 -54.98 63.25 10.35
N LEU A 83 -55.51 63.93 11.39
CA LEU A 83 -54.73 64.39 12.54
C LEU A 83 -54.03 63.26 13.26
N GLY A 84 -54.66 62.12 13.49
CA GLY A 84 -54.05 60.95 14.02
C GLY A 84 -52.91 60.44 13.12
N ARG A 85 -53.05 60.47 11.77
CA ARG A 85 -52.01 60.12 10.82
C ARG A 85 -50.81 61.08 10.86
N MET A 86 -51.11 62.44 11.06
CA MET A 86 -50.07 63.44 11.21
C MET A 86 -49.26 63.20 12.48
N TYR A 87 -49.86 62.89 13.62
CA TYR A 87 -49.20 62.49 14.85
C TYR A 87 -48.43 61.19 14.70
N LYS A 88 -49.00 60.16 14.06
CA LYS A 88 -48.37 58.90 13.80
C LYS A 88 -47.06 59.02 13.00
N LYS A 89 -47.04 59.95 12.02
CA LYS A 89 -45.89 60.15 11.12
C LYS A 89 -44.94 61.27 11.58
N GLY A 90 -45.27 62.06 12.55
CA GLY A 90 -44.48 63.21 12.94
C GLY A 90 -44.43 64.27 11.87
N ARG A 91 -45.53 64.46 11.08
CA ARG A 91 -45.63 65.48 10.02
C ARG A 91 -46.36 66.74 10.53
N GLY A 92 -45.71 67.88 10.48
CA GLY A 92 -46.28 69.17 10.99
C GLY A 92 -46.45 69.13 12.50
N VAL A 93 -46.13 68.08 13.20
CA VAL A 93 -46.21 67.87 14.66
C VAL A 93 -45.23 66.79 15.06
N SER A 94 -44.75 66.85 16.31
CA SER A 94 -43.89 65.80 16.84
C SER A 94 -44.62 64.44 16.80
N GLN A 95 -43.90 63.39 16.46
CA GLN A 95 -44.46 62.00 16.45
C GLN A 95 -44.95 61.69 17.85
N ASP A 96 -46.19 61.29 17.93
CA ASP A 96 -46.85 60.85 19.17
C ASP A 96 -47.88 59.78 18.86
N TYR A 97 -47.61 58.58 19.29
CA TYR A 97 -48.48 57.42 19.03
C TYR A 97 -49.72 57.40 19.97
N GLU A 98 -49.60 57.93 21.16
CA GLU A 98 -50.72 58.00 22.13
C GLU A 98 -51.75 59.01 21.64
N GLU A 99 -51.32 60.20 21.23
CA GLU A 99 -52.18 61.17 20.60
C GLU A 99 -52.80 60.62 19.28
N ALA A 100 -52.05 59.94 18.48
CA ALA A 100 -52.56 59.29 17.25
C ALA A 100 -53.68 58.30 17.58
N VAL A 101 -53.50 57.42 18.59
CA VAL A 101 -54.55 56.51 19.08
C VAL A 101 -55.76 57.25 19.59
N SER A 102 -55.59 58.31 20.38
CA SER A 102 -56.72 59.12 20.87
C SER A 102 -57.57 59.62 19.75
N TRP A 103 -56.96 60.26 18.72
CA TRP A 103 -57.76 60.77 17.58
C TRP A 103 -58.32 59.67 16.67
N TYR A 104 -57.60 58.56 16.48
CA TYR A 104 -58.14 57.41 15.74
C TYR A 104 -59.34 56.80 16.49
N ARG A 105 -59.32 56.73 17.81
CA ARG A 105 -60.40 56.16 18.61
C ARG A 105 -61.67 57.05 18.49
N LYS A 106 -61.56 58.38 18.60
CA LYS A 106 -62.69 59.23 18.42
C LYS A 106 -63.34 59.13 17.05
N ALA A 107 -62.60 59.02 15.99
CA ALA A 107 -63.07 58.76 14.64
C ALA A 107 -63.65 57.37 14.43
N ALA A 108 -63.02 56.33 15.04
CA ALA A 108 -63.40 54.93 14.94
C ALA A 108 -64.76 54.66 15.64
N GLU A 109 -65.00 55.30 16.78
CA GLU A 109 -66.25 55.26 17.53
C GLU A 109 -67.41 55.88 16.76
N GLN A 110 -67.15 56.88 15.96
CA GLN A 110 -68.10 57.43 14.97
C GLN A 110 -68.36 56.52 13.77
N GLY A 111 -67.73 55.33 13.70
CA GLY A 111 -67.89 54.40 12.58
C GLY A 111 -66.97 54.65 11.37
N HIS A 112 -65.99 55.57 11.44
CA HIS A 112 -65.13 55.81 10.29
C HIS A 112 -64.17 54.69 9.99
N ALA A 113 -64.41 53.87 8.95
CA ALA A 113 -63.75 52.67 8.62
C ALA A 113 -62.19 52.75 8.51
N ARG A 114 -61.72 53.89 7.96
CA ARG A 114 -60.28 54.14 7.86
C ARG A 114 -59.63 54.38 9.24
N ALA A 115 -60.34 55.01 10.15
CA ALA A 115 -59.86 55.20 11.52
C ALA A 115 -59.86 53.88 12.30
N GLN A 116 -60.94 53.13 12.17
CA GLN A 116 -61.04 51.77 12.73
C GLN A 116 -59.92 50.88 12.26
N THR A 117 -59.57 50.91 10.96
CA THR A 117 -58.42 50.19 10.42
C THR A 117 -57.09 50.64 10.99
N ASN A 118 -56.88 51.97 11.12
CA ASN A 118 -55.67 52.51 11.71
C ASN A 118 -55.57 52.22 13.20
N LEU A 119 -56.66 52.28 13.94
CA LEU A 119 -56.71 51.94 15.36
C LEU A 119 -56.41 50.44 15.57
N GLY A 120 -57.03 49.57 14.79
CA GLY A 120 -56.70 48.13 14.78
C GLY A 120 -55.23 47.86 14.53
N TRP A 121 -54.61 48.64 13.62
CA TRP A 121 -53.15 48.53 13.36
C TRP A 121 -52.31 49.01 14.58
N MET A 122 -52.77 50.08 15.29
CA MET A 122 -52.06 50.55 16.51
C MET A 122 -52.09 49.47 17.59
N TYR A 123 -53.19 48.76 17.80
CA TYR A 123 -53.33 47.63 18.72
C TYR A 123 -52.54 46.39 18.27
N ASP A 124 -52.49 46.09 16.94
CA ASP A 124 -51.69 44.98 16.39
C ASP A 124 -50.17 45.14 16.63
N GLU A 125 -49.69 46.43 16.48
CA GLU A 125 -48.27 46.71 16.62
C GLU A 125 -47.86 47.15 18.04
N GLY A 126 -48.82 47.39 18.93
CA GLY A 126 -48.55 47.92 20.29
C GLY A 126 -47.99 49.32 20.31
N ARG A 127 -48.46 50.23 19.38
CA ARG A 127 -47.95 51.58 19.29
C ARG A 127 -48.91 52.59 19.86
N GLY A 128 -48.50 53.29 20.91
CA GLY A 128 -49.36 54.27 21.66
C GLY A 128 -50.46 53.59 22.48
N VAL A 129 -50.52 52.27 22.44
CA VAL A 129 -51.41 51.40 23.26
C VAL A 129 -50.64 50.09 23.50
N SER A 130 -51.00 49.33 24.54
CA SER A 130 -50.52 47.97 24.73
C SER A 130 -50.95 47.09 23.56
N GLN A 131 -50.08 46.21 23.11
CA GLN A 131 -50.44 45.28 22.02
C GLN A 131 -51.59 44.38 22.47
N ASP A 132 -52.66 44.41 21.66
CA ASP A 132 -53.83 43.59 21.87
C ASP A 132 -54.43 43.11 20.54
N TYR A 133 -54.25 41.85 20.25
CA TYR A 133 -54.68 41.25 18.97
C TYR A 133 -56.23 41.10 18.92
N GLU A 134 -56.85 40.85 20.03
CA GLU A 134 -58.32 40.69 20.09
C GLU A 134 -59.01 42.05 19.82
N GLU A 135 -58.56 43.10 20.42
CA GLU A 135 -59.01 44.43 20.18
C GLU A 135 -58.71 44.90 18.73
N SER A 136 -57.50 44.54 18.22
CA SER A 136 -57.14 44.80 16.82
C SER A 136 -58.11 44.12 15.85
N VAL A 137 -58.49 42.86 16.09
CA VAL A 137 -59.45 42.08 15.29
C VAL A 137 -60.83 42.71 15.38
N SER A 138 -61.27 43.17 16.56
CA SER A 138 -62.55 43.84 16.75
C SER A 138 -62.66 45.10 15.86
N TRP A 139 -61.64 45.92 15.86
CA TRP A 139 -61.65 47.14 15.03
C TRP A 139 -61.50 46.82 13.54
N TYR A 140 -60.67 45.87 13.15
CA TYR A 140 -60.62 45.45 11.74
C TYR A 140 -61.93 44.85 11.25
N ARG A 141 -62.67 44.08 12.07
CA ARG A 141 -63.98 43.52 11.74
C ARG A 141 -65.00 44.63 11.48
N LYS A 142 -65.11 45.58 12.38
CA LYS A 142 -66.01 46.72 12.21
C LYS A 142 -65.76 47.47 10.89
N ALA A 143 -64.51 47.69 10.53
CA ALA A 143 -64.18 48.34 9.25
C ALA A 143 -64.37 47.45 8.04
N ALA A 144 -64.13 46.13 8.16
CA ALA A 144 -64.26 45.15 7.11
C ALA A 144 -65.74 44.89 6.75
N GLU A 145 -66.61 44.90 7.73
CA GLU A 145 -68.05 44.77 7.54
C GLU A 145 -68.65 45.96 6.81
N GLN A 146 -68.06 47.13 6.94
CA GLN A 146 -68.40 48.33 6.12
C GLN A 146 -67.87 48.25 4.68
N GLY A 147 -67.19 47.12 4.27
CA GLY A 147 -66.66 46.97 2.96
C GLY A 147 -65.23 47.53 2.77
N TYR A 148 -64.53 47.99 3.80
CA TYR A 148 -63.22 48.62 3.63
C TYR A 148 -62.15 47.61 3.30
N ALA A 149 -61.71 47.53 2.03
CA ALA A 149 -60.84 46.48 1.49
C ALA A 149 -59.51 46.29 2.29
N ARG A 150 -58.92 47.37 2.79
CA ARG A 150 -57.73 47.29 3.60
C ARG A 150 -57.95 46.57 4.94
N ALA A 151 -59.12 46.87 5.58
CA ALA A 151 -59.51 46.21 6.82
C ALA A 151 -59.83 44.72 6.58
N GLN A 152 -60.56 44.41 5.49
CA GLN A 152 -60.82 43.02 5.08
C GLN A 152 -59.51 42.26 4.86
N THR A 153 -58.51 42.86 4.22
CA THR A 153 -57.22 42.26 4.01
C THR A 153 -56.46 42.00 5.35
N ASN A 154 -56.47 42.98 6.25
CA ASN A 154 -55.89 42.84 7.57
C ASN A 154 -56.58 41.78 8.42
N LEU A 155 -57.90 41.76 8.41
CA LEU A 155 -58.71 40.80 9.15
C LEU A 155 -58.45 39.35 8.59
N GLY A 156 -58.40 39.20 7.26
CA GLY A 156 -57.97 37.90 6.64
C GLY A 156 -56.56 37.45 7.05
N TRP A 157 -55.69 38.44 7.24
CA TRP A 157 -54.33 38.15 7.75
C TRP A 157 -54.31 37.67 9.21
N MET A 158 -55.17 38.29 10.07
CA MET A 158 -55.38 37.94 11.48
C MET A 158 -55.87 36.49 11.57
N TYR A 159 -56.87 36.08 10.79
CA TYR A 159 -57.36 34.72 10.69
C TYR A 159 -56.32 33.74 10.16
N LYS A 160 -55.58 34.12 9.10
CA LYS A 160 -54.51 33.32 8.53
C LYS A 160 -53.43 32.97 9.57
N LYS A 161 -53.15 33.93 10.49
CA LYS A 161 -52.06 33.78 11.47
C LYS A 161 -52.54 33.30 12.84
N GLY A 162 -53.87 33.24 13.10
CA GLY A 162 -54.40 32.93 14.43
C GLY A 162 -54.05 33.97 15.48
N ARG A 163 -54.05 35.32 15.10
CA ARG A 163 -53.74 36.38 16.02
C ARG A 163 -55.05 37.06 16.46
N GLY A 164 -55.33 37.01 17.79
CA GLY A 164 -56.57 37.58 18.38
C GLY A 164 -57.85 36.83 17.94
N VAL A 165 -57.69 35.77 17.16
CA VAL A 165 -58.72 34.82 16.71
C VAL A 165 -58.09 33.46 16.48
N SER A 166 -58.87 32.38 16.55
CA SER A 166 -58.43 31.06 16.15
C SER A 166 -58.00 31.07 14.68
N GLN A 167 -56.92 30.38 14.33
CA GLN A 167 -56.49 30.26 12.95
C GLN A 167 -57.61 29.60 12.12
N ASP A 168 -58.04 30.31 11.09
CA ASP A 168 -59.04 29.84 10.17
C ASP A 168 -58.73 30.31 8.74
N TYR A 169 -58.30 29.35 7.90
CA TYR A 169 -57.96 29.64 6.52
C TYR A 169 -59.16 29.90 5.61
N GLU A 170 -60.33 29.30 5.89
CA GLU A 170 -61.52 29.50 5.11
C GLU A 170 -62.07 30.92 5.33
N GLU A 171 -62.14 31.34 6.57
CA GLU A 171 -62.52 32.68 6.93
C GLU A 171 -61.50 33.74 6.39
N ALA A 172 -60.21 33.40 6.43
CA ALA A 172 -59.19 34.26 5.81
C ALA A 172 -59.42 34.43 4.30
N VAL A 173 -59.72 33.34 3.58
CA VAL A 173 -60.04 33.35 2.14
C VAL A 173 -61.27 34.17 1.86
N SER A 174 -62.34 34.02 2.67
CA SER A 174 -63.56 34.83 2.55
C SER A 174 -63.28 36.32 2.59
N TRP A 175 -62.51 36.77 3.59
CA TRP A 175 -62.16 38.20 3.70
C TRP A 175 -61.23 38.69 2.62
N TYR A 176 -60.20 37.87 2.20
CA TYR A 176 -59.35 38.22 1.08
C TYR A 176 -60.13 38.33 -0.23
N ARG A 177 -61.10 37.45 -0.47
CA ARG A 177 -61.94 37.49 -1.69
C ARG A 177 -62.75 38.79 -1.76
N LYS A 178 -63.43 39.15 -0.67
CA LYS A 178 -64.17 40.40 -0.62
C LYS A 178 -63.29 41.63 -0.93
N ALA A 179 -62.10 41.68 -0.42
CA ALA A 179 -61.15 42.76 -0.72
C ALA A 179 -60.53 42.68 -2.13
N ALA A 180 -60.27 41.46 -2.65
CA ALA A 180 -59.68 41.23 -3.98
C ALA A 180 -60.69 41.59 -5.11
N GLU A 181 -61.96 41.28 -4.92
CA GLU A 181 -63.04 41.67 -5.85
C GLU A 181 -63.21 43.17 -5.95
N GLN A 182 -62.92 43.92 -4.91
CA GLN A 182 -62.83 45.39 -4.96
C GLN A 182 -61.58 45.92 -5.67
N GLY A 183 -60.68 45.01 -6.21
CA GLY A 183 -59.50 45.42 -6.89
C GLY A 183 -58.27 45.66 -5.98
N TYR A 184 -58.34 45.34 -4.68
CA TYR A 184 -57.22 45.62 -3.78
C TYR A 184 -56.04 44.63 -4.03
N ALA A 185 -54.96 45.12 -4.67
CA ALA A 185 -53.87 44.32 -5.13
C ALA A 185 -53.21 43.45 -4.05
N ARG A 186 -53.07 43.93 -2.81
CA ARG A 186 -52.56 43.14 -1.69
C ARG A 186 -53.46 41.95 -1.35
N ALA A 187 -54.78 42.18 -1.38
CA ALA A 187 -55.71 41.06 -1.15
C ALA A 187 -55.72 40.04 -2.28
N GLN A 188 -55.66 40.52 -3.52
CA GLN A 188 -55.51 39.65 -4.70
C GLN A 188 -54.25 38.80 -4.60
N THR A 189 -53.15 39.38 -4.18
CA THR A 189 -51.90 38.62 -3.98
C THR A 189 -52.04 37.60 -2.85
N ASN A 190 -52.67 37.96 -1.74
CA ASN A 190 -52.87 37.02 -0.64
C ASN A 190 -53.85 35.89 -1.03
N LEU A 191 -54.93 36.22 -1.75
CA LEU A 191 -55.87 35.20 -2.25
C LEU A 191 -55.23 34.26 -3.26
N GLY A 192 -54.44 34.78 -4.21
CA GLY A 192 -53.62 33.97 -5.11
C GLY A 192 -52.69 32.98 -4.35
N TRP A 193 -52.08 33.46 -3.26
CA TRP A 193 -51.25 32.58 -2.41
C TRP A 193 -52.08 31.49 -1.69
N MET A 194 -53.34 31.81 -1.28
CA MET A 194 -54.21 30.80 -0.66
C MET A 194 -54.57 29.68 -1.65
N TYR A 195 -54.83 30.01 -2.90
CA TYR A 195 -55.05 29.03 -3.98
C TYR A 195 -53.82 28.28 -4.37
N ASP A 196 -52.62 28.92 -4.40
CA ASP A 196 -51.33 28.28 -4.68
C ASP A 196 -51.00 27.18 -3.65
N GLU A 197 -51.24 27.47 -2.37
CA GLU A 197 -50.93 26.57 -1.26
C GLU A 197 -52.07 25.60 -0.88
N GLY A 198 -53.27 25.80 -1.45
CA GLY A 198 -54.46 25.01 -1.10
C GLY A 198 -54.92 25.18 0.35
N ARG A 199 -54.79 26.40 0.89
CA ARG A 199 -55.15 26.74 2.28
C ARG A 199 -56.50 27.44 2.37
N GLY A 200 -57.50 26.78 3.01
CA GLY A 200 -58.87 27.30 3.14
C GLY A 200 -59.65 27.29 1.82
N VAL A 201 -59.03 26.79 0.76
CA VAL A 201 -59.60 26.48 -0.56
C VAL A 201 -58.88 25.29 -1.15
N SER A 202 -59.44 24.58 -2.10
CA SER A 202 -58.75 23.58 -2.89
C SER A 202 -57.60 24.25 -3.67
N GLN A 203 -56.46 23.58 -3.74
CA GLN A 203 -55.33 24.07 -4.51
C GLN A 203 -55.71 24.22 -5.99
N ASP A 204 -55.55 25.42 -6.51
CA ASP A 204 -55.84 25.76 -7.89
C ASP A 204 -54.82 26.79 -8.41
N TYR A 205 -53.89 26.28 -9.22
CA TYR A 205 -52.81 27.13 -9.77
C TYR A 205 -53.31 28.08 -10.86
N GLU A 206 -54.33 27.74 -11.60
CA GLU A 206 -54.91 28.64 -12.64
C GLU A 206 -55.58 29.85 -11.98
N GLU A 207 -56.38 29.58 -10.94
CA GLU A 207 -57.03 30.65 -10.16
C GLU A 207 -55.98 31.51 -9.43
N SER A 208 -54.89 30.86 -8.89
CA SER A 208 -53.80 31.60 -8.30
C SER A 208 -53.12 32.54 -9.29
N VAL A 209 -52.81 32.08 -10.52
CA VAL A 209 -52.26 32.92 -11.60
C VAL A 209 -53.18 34.06 -11.95
N SER A 210 -54.50 33.80 -12.03
CA SER A 210 -55.50 34.84 -12.35
C SER A 210 -55.45 36.00 -11.33
N TRP A 211 -55.42 35.68 -10.03
CA TRP A 211 -55.36 36.68 -8.99
C TRP A 211 -53.99 37.38 -8.94
N TYR A 212 -52.86 36.67 -9.10
CA TYR A 212 -51.56 37.30 -9.17
C TYR A 212 -51.45 38.25 -10.36
N ARG A 213 -52.02 37.88 -11.53
CA ARG A 213 -52.02 38.74 -12.72
C ARG A 213 -52.75 40.03 -12.49
N LYS A 214 -53.98 39.99 -11.93
CA LYS A 214 -54.75 41.20 -11.59
C LYS A 214 -54.01 42.14 -10.68
N ALA A 215 -53.27 41.62 -9.68
CA ALA A 215 -52.50 42.45 -8.78
C ALA A 215 -51.19 42.96 -9.43
N ALA A 216 -50.53 42.13 -10.27
CA ALA A 216 -49.30 42.46 -10.96
C ALA A 216 -49.50 43.56 -12.02
N GLU A 217 -50.61 43.52 -12.73
CA GLU A 217 -50.97 44.54 -13.71
C GLU A 217 -51.25 45.88 -13.06
N GLN A 218 -51.67 45.93 -11.81
CA GLN A 218 -51.78 47.14 -10.99
C GLN A 218 -50.41 47.65 -10.51
N GLY A 219 -49.31 46.99 -10.87
CA GLY A 219 -47.95 47.34 -10.47
C GLY A 219 -47.51 46.81 -9.11
N TYR A 220 -48.27 45.93 -8.45
CA TYR A 220 -47.89 45.41 -7.13
C TYR A 220 -46.68 44.46 -7.21
N ALA A 221 -45.50 44.90 -6.76
CA ALA A 221 -44.23 44.23 -6.95
C ALA A 221 -44.22 42.76 -6.47
N ARG A 222 -44.82 42.49 -5.30
CA ARG A 222 -44.89 41.14 -4.76
C ARG A 222 -45.74 40.19 -5.63
N ALA A 223 -46.82 40.72 -6.22
CA ALA A 223 -47.63 39.94 -7.16
C ALA A 223 -46.88 39.66 -8.46
N GLN A 224 -46.11 40.65 -8.95
CA GLN A 224 -45.25 40.50 -10.14
C GLN A 224 -44.17 39.45 -9.87
N THR A 225 -43.59 39.40 -8.67
CA THR A 225 -42.65 38.37 -8.28
C THR A 225 -43.29 36.97 -8.29
N ASN A 226 -44.48 36.87 -7.69
CA ASN A 226 -45.22 35.58 -7.63
C ASN A 226 -45.63 35.11 -9.03
N LEU A 227 -46.15 36.04 -9.86
CA LEU A 227 -46.51 35.71 -11.24
C LEU A 227 -45.31 35.28 -12.07
N GLY A 228 -44.17 35.95 -11.93
CA GLY A 228 -42.91 35.55 -12.54
C GLY A 228 -42.48 34.13 -12.12
N TRP A 229 -42.70 33.77 -10.83
CA TRP A 229 -42.46 32.40 -10.34
C TRP A 229 -43.37 31.38 -10.95
N MET A 230 -44.71 31.70 -11.11
CA MET A 230 -45.69 30.82 -11.76
C MET A 230 -45.28 30.51 -13.20
N TYR A 231 -44.84 31.54 -13.96
CA TYR A 231 -44.34 31.38 -15.32
C TYR A 231 -43.05 30.52 -15.37
N LYS A 232 -42.10 30.76 -14.43
CA LYS A 232 -40.84 30.03 -14.34
C LYS A 232 -41.06 28.52 -14.10
N GLU A 233 -42.00 28.18 -13.22
CA GLU A 233 -42.25 26.81 -12.83
C GLU A 233 -43.32 26.09 -13.71
N GLY A 234 -44.04 26.86 -14.54
CA GLY A 234 -45.14 26.33 -15.35
C GLY A 234 -46.36 25.88 -14.51
N ARG A 235 -46.66 26.60 -13.39
CA ARG A 235 -47.78 26.25 -12.51
C ARG A 235 -49.04 27.06 -12.87
N GLY A 236 -50.10 26.37 -13.26
CA GLY A 236 -51.36 26.98 -13.68
C GLY A 236 -51.24 27.83 -14.96
N ILE A 237 -50.09 27.82 -15.59
CA ILE A 237 -49.80 28.52 -16.83
C ILE A 237 -48.61 27.80 -17.51
N SER A 238 -48.53 27.86 -18.85
CA SER A 238 -47.41 27.32 -19.59
C SER A 238 -46.10 27.94 -19.15
N GLN A 239 -45.06 27.13 -18.93
CA GLN A 239 -43.73 27.63 -18.58
C GLN A 239 -43.21 28.56 -19.65
N ASP A 240 -42.84 29.76 -19.24
CA ASP A 240 -42.21 30.79 -20.07
C ASP A 240 -41.19 31.62 -19.27
N ASP A 241 -39.91 31.27 -19.47
CA ASP A 241 -38.83 31.95 -18.78
C ASP A 241 -38.66 33.43 -19.21
N LYS A 242 -39.07 33.82 -20.43
CA LYS A 242 -39.00 35.20 -20.89
C LYS A 242 -40.07 36.05 -20.20
N GLU A 243 -41.26 35.51 -20.09
CA GLU A 243 -42.32 36.17 -19.32
C GLU A 243 -41.97 36.27 -17.84
N ALA A 244 -41.37 35.19 -17.28
CA ALA A 244 -40.88 35.22 -15.90
C ALA A 244 -39.89 36.37 -15.67
N VAL A 245 -38.86 36.48 -16.55
CA VAL A 245 -37.89 37.58 -16.50
C VAL A 245 -38.57 38.95 -16.59
N SER A 246 -39.54 39.13 -17.51
CA SER A 246 -40.27 40.39 -17.68
C SER A 246 -40.94 40.82 -16.37
N TRP A 247 -41.63 39.89 -15.70
CA TRP A 247 -42.30 40.19 -14.43
C TRP A 247 -41.33 40.40 -13.28
N TYR A 248 -40.27 39.59 -13.17
CA TYR A 248 -39.23 39.81 -12.17
C TYR A 248 -38.55 41.16 -12.34
N LYS A 249 -38.29 41.59 -13.59
CA LYS A 249 -37.66 42.91 -13.88
C LYS A 249 -38.52 44.03 -13.37
N LYS A 250 -39.84 44.03 -13.68
CA LYS A 250 -40.79 45.05 -13.20
C LYS A 250 -40.80 45.11 -11.67
N ALA A 251 -40.77 43.99 -10.97
CA ALA A 251 -40.77 43.97 -9.51
C ALA A 251 -39.42 44.42 -8.93
N ALA A 252 -38.30 43.97 -9.56
CA ALA A 252 -36.93 44.30 -9.15
C ALA A 252 -36.62 45.79 -9.28
N GLU A 253 -37.11 46.43 -10.34
CA GLU A 253 -36.99 47.87 -10.56
C GLU A 253 -37.74 48.70 -9.51
N GLN A 254 -38.78 48.12 -8.90
CA GLN A 254 -39.49 48.69 -7.76
C GLN A 254 -38.78 48.46 -6.42
N GLY A 255 -37.64 47.72 -6.42
CA GLY A 255 -36.84 47.44 -5.23
C GLY A 255 -37.22 46.15 -4.49
N GLU A 256 -38.10 45.30 -5.03
CA GLU A 256 -38.49 44.07 -4.38
C GLU A 256 -37.30 43.09 -4.34
N ALA A 257 -36.73 42.84 -3.15
CA ALA A 257 -35.48 42.09 -2.97
C ALA A 257 -35.58 40.64 -3.46
N SER A 258 -36.73 39.99 -3.28
CA SER A 258 -36.96 38.64 -3.77
C SER A 258 -36.98 38.56 -5.29
N ALA A 259 -37.57 39.58 -5.96
CA ALA A 259 -37.54 39.71 -7.43
C ALA A 259 -36.12 39.97 -7.96
N GLN A 260 -35.38 40.88 -7.30
CA GLN A 260 -33.98 41.14 -7.63
C GLN A 260 -33.13 39.89 -7.53
N ASN A 261 -33.28 39.08 -6.47
CA ASN A 261 -32.59 37.78 -6.35
C ASN A 261 -33.00 36.82 -7.47
N ASN A 262 -34.31 36.74 -7.77
CA ASN A 262 -34.80 35.82 -8.82
C ASN A 262 -34.32 36.26 -10.20
N LEU A 263 -34.33 37.54 -10.49
CA LEU A 263 -33.81 38.08 -11.74
C LEU A 263 -32.29 37.87 -11.87
N GLY A 264 -31.55 38.06 -10.79
CA GLY A 264 -30.13 37.69 -10.73
C GLY A 264 -29.91 36.24 -11.08
N TRP A 265 -30.71 35.31 -10.53
CA TRP A 265 -30.64 33.88 -10.85
C TRP A 265 -30.99 33.60 -12.32
N MET A 266 -31.95 34.29 -12.93
CA MET A 266 -32.27 34.10 -14.36
C MET A 266 -31.10 34.50 -15.24
N TYR A 267 -30.36 35.55 -14.92
CA TYR A 267 -29.15 35.98 -15.62
C TYR A 267 -27.97 34.98 -15.37
N ASP A 268 -27.84 34.48 -14.14
CA ASP A 268 -26.80 33.52 -13.77
C ASP A 268 -26.91 32.19 -14.54
N GLU A 269 -28.16 31.68 -14.70
CA GLU A 269 -28.45 30.45 -15.40
C GLU A 269 -28.72 30.62 -16.92
N GLY A 270 -28.82 31.87 -17.41
CA GLY A 270 -29.16 32.14 -18.81
C GLY A 270 -30.59 31.71 -19.19
N ARG A 271 -31.53 31.75 -18.24
CA ARG A 271 -32.93 31.34 -18.44
C ARG A 271 -33.83 32.54 -18.82
N GLY A 272 -34.41 32.45 -20.00
CA GLY A 272 -35.28 33.53 -20.55
C GLY A 272 -34.52 34.81 -20.96
N VAL A 273 -33.23 34.88 -20.65
CA VAL A 273 -32.24 35.91 -21.05
C VAL A 273 -30.94 35.24 -21.38
N SER A 274 -30.06 35.96 -22.11
CA SER A 274 -28.66 35.51 -22.28
C SER A 274 -27.97 35.47 -20.91
N GLN A 275 -27.17 34.46 -20.66
CA GLN A 275 -26.37 34.38 -19.44
C GLN A 275 -25.44 35.60 -19.33
N ASP A 276 -25.52 36.28 -18.21
CA ASP A 276 -24.67 37.43 -17.89
C ASP A 276 -24.38 37.48 -16.39
N ASP A 277 -23.21 36.97 -16.04
CA ASP A 277 -22.77 36.85 -14.65
C ASP A 277 -22.60 38.26 -13.98
N LYS A 278 -22.25 39.28 -14.77
CA LYS A 278 -22.12 40.67 -14.22
C LYS A 278 -23.47 41.27 -13.89
N GLU A 279 -24.44 41.06 -14.75
CA GLU A 279 -25.80 41.49 -14.51
C GLU A 279 -26.42 40.73 -13.33
N ALA A 280 -26.14 39.39 -13.24
CA ALA A 280 -26.55 38.59 -12.09
C ALA A 280 -26.01 39.14 -10.77
N VAL A 281 -24.73 39.46 -10.70
CA VAL A 281 -24.06 40.04 -9.53
C VAL A 281 -24.69 41.41 -9.18
N SER A 282 -25.00 42.26 -10.19
CA SER A 282 -25.63 43.55 -9.96
C SER A 282 -26.97 43.39 -9.23
N TRP A 283 -27.79 42.47 -9.68
CA TRP A 283 -29.11 42.22 -9.09
C TRP A 283 -29.01 41.53 -7.71
N TYR A 284 -28.12 40.54 -7.57
CA TYR A 284 -27.88 39.92 -6.26
C TYR A 284 -27.40 40.97 -5.22
N ARG A 285 -26.51 41.90 -5.62
CA ARG A 285 -26.00 42.96 -4.72
C ARG A 285 -27.12 43.84 -4.22
N LYS A 286 -28.00 44.34 -5.12
CA LYS A 286 -29.14 45.15 -4.73
C LYS A 286 -30.07 44.48 -3.70
N ALA A 287 -30.31 43.20 -3.89
CA ALA A 287 -31.11 42.41 -2.95
C ALA A 287 -30.34 42.12 -1.63
N ALA A 288 -29.03 41.83 -1.72
CA ALA A 288 -28.18 41.56 -0.57
C ALA A 288 -27.98 42.75 0.35
N GLU A 289 -27.86 43.96 -0.23
CA GLU A 289 -27.75 45.22 0.50
C GLU A 289 -29.03 45.56 1.26
N GLN A 290 -30.19 45.09 0.77
CA GLN A 290 -31.47 45.18 1.49
C GLN A 290 -31.58 44.13 2.61
N GLY A 291 -30.57 43.31 2.82
CA GLY A 291 -30.58 42.25 3.85
C GLY A 291 -31.20 40.93 3.40
N TYR A 292 -31.51 40.73 2.11
CA TYR A 292 -32.11 39.47 1.66
C TYR A 292 -31.10 38.29 1.72
N ALA A 293 -31.23 37.42 2.71
CA ALA A 293 -30.25 36.38 3.05
C ALA A 293 -29.92 35.44 1.87
N ARG A 294 -30.92 35.10 1.04
CA ARG A 294 -30.70 34.26 -0.14
C ARG A 294 -29.79 34.92 -1.17
N ALA A 295 -29.97 36.22 -1.40
CA ALA A 295 -29.14 37.02 -2.30
C ALA A 295 -27.74 37.22 -1.74
N GLN A 296 -27.59 37.41 -0.42
CA GLN A 296 -26.30 37.47 0.25
C GLN A 296 -25.53 36.17 0.06
N ASN A 297 -26.20 35.03 0.20
CA ASN A 297 -25.57 33.73 -0.08
C ASN A 297 -25.16 33.58 -1.55
N ASN A 298 -26.03 33.99 -2.49
CA ASN A 298 -25.73 33.87 -3.92
C ASN A 298 -24.59 34.81 -4.31
N LEU A 299 -24.58 36.02 -3.79
CA LEU A 299 -23.50 36.99 -4.01
C LEU A 299 -22.17 36.49 -3.42
N GLY A 300 -22.19 35.86 -2.24
CA GLY A 300 -21.04 35.19 -1.66
C GLY A 300 -20.49 34.14 -2.59
N TRP A 301 -21.37 33.31 -3.18
CA TRP A 301 -20.98 32.28 -4.15
C TRP A 301 -20.37 32.87 -5.44
N MET A 302 -20.89 34.00 -5.94
CA MET A 302 -20.32 34.68 -7.10
C MET A 302 -18.89 35.18 -6.82
N TYR A 303 -18.63 35.72 -5.63
CA TYR A 303 -17.28 36.13 -5.21
C TYR A 303 -16.34 34.94 -5.00
N GLU A 304 -16.80 33.84 -4.39
CA GLU A 304 -16.03 32.63 -4.17
C GLU A 304 -15.52 32.03 -5.50
N ASN A 305 -16.38 32.07 -6.54
CA ASN A 305 -16.05 31.46 -7.83
C ASN A 305 -15.52 32.42 -8.90
N GLY A 306 -15.44 33.72 -8.59
CA GLY A 306 -14.99 34.73 -9.53
C GLY A 306 -15.94 34.91 -10.73
N ARG A 307 -17.25 34.67 -10.54
CA ARG A 307 -18.25 34.80 -11.59
C ARG A 307 -18.86 36.19 -11.63
N GLY A 308 -18.71 36.89 -12.74
CA GLY A 308 -19.17 38.25 -12.93
C GLY A 308 -18.47 39.32 -12.08
N VAL A 309 -17.61 38.88 -11.16
CA VAL A 309 -16.71 39.71 -10.30
C VAL A 309 -15.36 39.04 -10.21
N SER A 310 -14.33 39.79 -9.83
CA SER A 310 -13.05 39.17 -9.47
C SER A 310 -13.24 38.27 -8.25
N GLN A 311 -12.60 37.09 -8.25
CA GLN A 311 -12.64 36.19 -7.09
C GLN A 311 -12.11 36.93 -5.85
N ASP A 312 -12.89 36.91 -4.80
CA ASP A 312 -12.53 37.45 -3.50
C ASP A 312 -13.16 36.63 -2.37
N ASP A 313 -12.38 35.72 -1.83
CA ASP A 313 -12.83 34.81 -0.79
C ASP A 313 -13.19 35.52 0.53
N LYS A 314 -12.56 36.66 0.82
CA LYS A 314 -12.88 37.45 2.02
C LYS A 314 -14.24 38.12 1.89
N GLU A 315 -14.52 38.66 0.70
CA GLU A 315 -15.81 39.25 0.41
C GLU A 315 -16.90 38.18 0.40
N ALA A 316 -16.60 36.97 -0.16
CA ALA A 316 -17.50 35.82 -0.10
C ALA A 316 -17.88 35.46 1.34
N VAL A 317 -16.89 35.35 2.22
CA VAL A 317 -17.10 35.06 3.66
C VAL A 317 -17.95 36.17 4.33
N SER A 318 -17.72 37.44 3.99
CA SER A 318 -18.49 38.55 4.54
C SER A 318 -19.98 38.40 4.22
N TRP A 319 -20.30 38.10 2.96
CA TRP A 319 -21.69 37.90 2.52
C TRP A 319 -22.30 36.63 3.08
N TYR A 320 -21.58 35.50 3.10
CA TYR A 320 -22.07 34.30 3.75
C TYR A 320 -22.36 34.51 5.23
N ARG A 321 -21.52 35.25 5.95
CA ARG A 321 -21.73 35.55 7.38
C ARG A 321 -23.02 36.32 7.60
N LYS A 322 -23.26 37.41 6.83
CA LYS A 322 -24.51 38.19 6.92
C LYS A 322 -25.76 37.33 6.71
N ALA A 323 -25.71 36.39 5.75
CA ALA A 323 -26.82 35.47 5.51
C ALA A 323 -26.94 34.39 6.60
N ALA A 324 -25.81 33.86 7.10
CA ALA A 324 -25.76 32.83 8.12
C ALA A 324 -26.28 33.33 9.49
N GLU A 325 -25.95 34.57 9.84
CA GLU A 325 -26.43 35.25 11.06
C GLU A 325 -27.94 35.42 11.05
N GLN A 326 -28.55 35.59 9.89
CA GLN A 326 -30.00 35.62 9.70
C GLN A 326 -30.64 34.22 9.77
N GLY A 327 -29.83 33.15 9.98
CA GLY A 327 -30.31 31.76 10.02
C GLY A 327 -30.41 31.09 8.67
N TYR A 328 -29.92 31.69 7.57
CA TYR A 328 -30.00 31.03 6.26
C TYR A 328 -29.09 29.80 6.17
N VAL A 329 -29.69 28.63 6.13
CA VAL A 329 -29.07 27.32 6.31
C VAL A 329 -27.94 27.03 5.32
N ARG A 330 -28.13 27.40 4.04
CA ARG A 330 -27.10 27.22 3.01
C ARG A 330 -25.87 28.04 3.29
N ALA A 331 -26.07 29.31 3.71
CA ALA A 331 -24.97 30.20 4.06
C ALA A 331 -24.22 29.74 5.30
N GLN A 332 -24.93 29.21 6.30
CA GLN A 332 -24.29 28.59 7.47
C GLN A 332 -23.40 27.40 7.05
N THR A 333 -23.88 26.56 6.10
CA THR A 333 -23.09 25.45 5.58
C THR A 333 -21.86 25.91 4.78
N ASN A 334 -22.04 26.92 3.92
CA ASN A 334 -20.94 27.47 3.12
C ASN A 334 -19.91 28.18 4.02
N LEU A 335 -20.35 28.95 5.00
CA LEU A 335 -19.47 29.62 5.96
C LEU A 335 -18.67 28.59 6.79
N GLY A 336 -19.32 27.51 7.23
CA GLY A 336 -18.65 26.40 7.89
C GLY A 336 -17.55 25.79 7.01
N TRP A 337 -17.82 25.63 5.72
CA TRP A 337 -16.84 25.12 4.76
C TRP A 337 -15.66 26.07 4.55
N MET A 338 -15.93 27.40 4.49
CA MET A 338 -14.85 28.41 4.39
C MET A 338 -13.92 28.36 5.60
N TYR A 339 -14.46 28.21 6.82
CA TYR A 339 -13.65 28.05 8.03
C TYR A 339 -12.90 26.70 8.07
N GLU A 340 -13.53 25.62 7.60
CA GLU A 340 -12.89 24.27 7.53
C GLU A 340 -11.68 24.26 6.60
N LYS A 341 -11.75 25.00 5.49
CA LYS A 341 -10.68 25.06 4.48
C LYS A 341 -9.70 26.21 4.69
N GLY A 342 -10.01 27.17 5.53
CA GLY A 342 -9.21 28.39 5.71
C GLY A 342 -9.24 29.31 4.48
N ILE A 343 -10.36 29.33 3.76
CA ILE A 343 -10.53 30.11 2.53
C ILE A 343 -11.19 31.47 2.88
N GLY A 344 -10.51 32.57 2.60
CA GLY A 344 -10.97 33.92 2.94
C GLY A 344 -10.98 34.25 4.43
N VAL A 345 -10.76 33.25 5.29
CA VAL A 345 -10.63 33.31 6.76
C VAL A 345 -9.51 32.41 7.22
N SER A 346 -9.02 32.62 8.44
CA SER A 346 -8.11 31.65 9.07
C SER A 346 -8.83 30.32 9.26
N LEU A 347 -8.11 29.22 9.02
CA LEU A 347 -8.63 27.86 9.28
C LEU A 347 -9.03 27.76 10.77
N ASP A 348 -10.30 27.48 11.01
CA ASP A 348 -10.86 27.28 12.34
C ASP A 348 -11.94 26.19 12.34
N ASN A 349 -11.52 24.98 12.67
CA ASN A 349 -12.40 23.82 12.69
C ASN A 349 -13.49 23.93 13.78
N LYS A 350 -13.26 24.68 14.87
CA LYS A 350 -14.27 24.86 15.93
C LYS A 350 -15.39 25.75 15.43
N GLU A 351 -15.03 26.82 14.76
CA GLU A 351 -16.00 27.71 14.15
C GLU A 351 -16.77 27.02 13.02
N ALA A 352 -16.07 26.22 12.19
CA ALA A 352 -16.70 25.38 11.16
C ALA A 352 -17.78 24.45 11.75
N VAL A 353 -17.46 23.74 12.84
CA VAL A 353 -18.39 22.87 13.55
C VAL A 353 -19.59 23.66 14.10
N SER A 354 -19.36 24.85 14.64
CA SER A 354 -20.45 25.70 15.15
C SER A 354 -21.46 26.04 14.06
N TRP A 355 -20.99 26.45 12.89
CA TRP A 355 -21.85 26.76 11.76
C TRP A 355 -22.53 25.54 11.14
N TYR A 356 -21.81 24.45 10.98
CA TYR A 356 -22.40 23.18 10.51
C TYR A 356 -23.49 22.69 11.46
N ARG A 357 -23.30 22.80 12.79
CA ARG A 357 -24.29 22.39 13.78
C ARG A 357 -25.58 23.22 13.67
N LYS A 358 -25.47 24.54 13.58
CA LYS A 358 -26.64 25.43 13.37
C LYS A 358 -27.43 25.03 12.12
N ALA A 359 -26.76 24.71 11.03
CA ALA A 359 -27.43 24.28 9.80
C ALA A 359 -27.98 22.84 9.90
N ALA A 360 -27.26 21.93 10.56
CA ALA A 360 -27.63 20.53 10.73
C ALA A 360 -28.88 20.38 11.64
N GLU A 361 -28.98 21.18 12.70
CA GLU A 361 -30.13 21.23 13.60
C GLU A 361 -31.39 21.72 12.90
N GLN A 362 -31.22 22.56 11.87
CA GLN A 362 -32.33 22.97 11.00
C GLN A 362 -32.68 21.93 9.92
N GLY A 363 -32.05 20.75 9.94
CA GLY A 363 -32.34 19.66 9.04
C GLY A 363 -31.57 19.65 7.72
N HIS A 364 -30.57 20.52 7.51
CA HIS A 364 -29.84 20.57 6.24
C HIS A 364 -28.92 19.36 6.05
N ALA A 365 -29.25 18.45 5.14
CA ALA A 365 -28.56 17.18 4.95
C ALA A 365 -27.05 17.32 4.66
N ARG A 366 -26.65 18.31 3.84
CA ARG A 366 -25.22 18.54 3.57
C ARG A 366 -24.46 18.97 4.83
N ALA A 367 -25.07 19.82 5.68
CA ALA A 367 -24.45 20.22 6.94
C ALA A 367 -24.39 19.07 7.94
N GLN A 368 -25.42 18.23 8.00
CA GLN A 368 -25.43 17.00 8.81
C GLN A 368 -24.32 16.04 8.38
N ASN A 369 -24.13 15.84 7.07
CA ASN A 369 -23.02 15.04 6.56
C ASN A 369 -21.65 15.64 6.96
N ASN A 370 -21.47 16.96 6.75
CA ASN A 370 -20.21 17.62 7.07
C ASN A 370 -19.91 17.59 8.58
N LEU A 371 -20.93 17.79 9.42
CA LEU A 371 -20.79 17.65 10.87
C LEU A 371 -20.41 16.22 11.27
N GLY A 372 -20.99 15.22 10.61
CA GLY A 372 -20.61 13.81 10.78
C GLY A 372 -19.14 13.58 10.48
N VAL A 373 -18.61 14.16 9.39
CA VAL A 373 -17.17 14.09 9.04
C VAL A 373 -16.31 14.74 10.12
N MET A 374 -16.72 15.91 10.64
CA MET A 374 -15.97 16.58 11.71
C MET A 374 -15.86 15.73 12.97
N TYR A 375 -16.94 15.02 13.36
CA TYR A 375 -16.91 14.08 14.47
C TYR A 375 -16.12 12.80 14.16
N GLU A 376 -16.21 12.27 12.95
CA GLU A 376 -15.45 11.08 12.54
C GLU A 376 -13.94 11.33 12.60
N GLU A 377 -13.50 12.51 12.18
CA GLU A 377 -12.08 12.86 12.10
C GLU A 377 -11.54 13.57 13.35
N GLY A 378 -12.42 13.97 14.28
CA GLY A 378 -12.02 14.73 15.47
C GLY A 378 -11.53 16.15 15.17
N ARG A 379 -12.06 16.76 14.08
CA ARG A 379 -11.69 18.13 13.68
C ARG A 379 -12.61 19.18 14.33
N GLY A 380 -12.05 20.01 15.18
CA GLY A 380 -12.79 21.06 15.90
C GLY A 380 -13.70 20.57 17.03
N VAL A 381 -13.85 19.24 17.14
CA VAL A 381 -14.54 18.51 18.21
C VAL A 381 -13.74 17.29 18.58
N SER A 382 -13.97 16.70 19.75
CA SER A 382 -13.43 15.38 20.07
C SER A 382 -13.99 14.34 19.11
N GLN A 383 -13.13 13.41 18.67
CA GLN A 383 -13.56 12.32 17.81
C GLN A 383 -14.65 11.49 18.50
N ASP A 384 -15.77 11.34 17.83
CA ASP A 384 -16.90 10.53 18.30
C ASP A 384 -17.64 9.87 17.14
N TYR A 385 -17.35 8.60 16.93
CA TYR A 385 -17.95 7.82 15.85
C TYR A 385 -19.47 7.60 16.03
N LYS A 386 -19.98 7.57 17.27
CA LYS A 386 -21.42 7.40 17.51
C LYS A 386 -22.17 8.64 17.09
N GLU A 387 -21.63 9.80 17.46
CA GLU A 387 -22.19 11.08 17.06
C GLU A 387 -22.10 11.27 15.53
N ALA A 388 -20.95 10.88 14.91
CA ALA A 388 -20.81 10.88 13.44
C ALA A 388 -21.90 10.06 12.76
N VAL A 389 -22.12 8.82 13.21
CA VAL A 389 -23.18 7.94 12.71
C VAL A 389 -24.58 8.56 12.86
N SER A 390 -24.86 9.19 13.99
CA SER A 390 -26.14 9.86 14.21
C SER A 390 -26.43 10.94 13.18
N TRP A 391 -25.43 11.78 12.88
CA TRP A 391 -25.54 12.83 11.87
C TRP A 391 -25.57 12.29 10.43
N TYR A 392 -24.73 11.31 10.11
CA TYR A 392 -24.80 10.64 8.80
C TYR A 392 -26.16 10.00 8.55
N ARG A 393 -26.77 9.36 9.56
CA ARG A 393 -28.09 8.73 9.44
C ARG A 393 -29.16 9.77 9.11
N LYS A 394 -29.21 10.88 9.84
CA LYS A 394 -30.16 11.97 9.56
C LYS A 394 -30.04 12.49 8.13
N ALA A 395 -28.81 12.65 7.63
CA ALA A 395 -28.59 13.09 6.25
C ALA A 395 -28.94 11.99 5.22
N ALA A 396 -28.60 10.73 5.52
CA ALA A 396 -28.83 9.59 4.65
C ALA A 396 -30.32 9.28 4.47
N GLU A 397 -31.12 9.42 5.54
CA GLU A 397 -32.57 9.27 5.53
C GLU A 397 -33.25 10.34 4.68
N GLN A 398 -32.66 11.52 4.55
CA GLN A 398 -33.10 12.57 3.64
C GLN A 398 -32.67 12.33 2.18
N GLY A 399 -32.00 11.23 1.89
CA GLY A 399 -31.55 10.89 0.55
C GLY A 399 -30.18 11.47 0.17
N HIS A 400 -29.37 11.99 1.09
CA HIS A 400 -28.07 12.56 0.76
C HIS A 400 -27.06 11.45 0.41
N ALA A 401 -26.73 11.25 -0.87
CA ALA A 401 -25.93 10.13 -1.36
C ALA A 401 -24.55 9.99 -0.67
N THR A 402 -23.85 11.10 -0.45
CA THR A 402 -22.55 11.08 0.26
C THR A 402 -22.70 10.57 1.70
N ALA A 403 -23.76 10.99 2.40
CA ALA A 403 -24.02 10.53 3.77
C ALA A 403 -24.41 9.05 3.81
N GLN A 404 -25.18 8.59 2.83
CA GLN A 404 -25.50 7.16 2.67
C GLN A 404 -24.23 6.34 2.46
N ASN A 405 -23.30 6.79 1.60
CA ASN A 405 -22.02 6.14 1.45
C ASN A 405 -21.19 6.14 2.76
N ASN A 406 -21.12 7.28 3.45
CA ASN A 406 -20.37 7.40 4.70
C ASN A 406 -20.97 6.52 5.81
N LEU A 407 -22.30 6.47 5.92
CA LEU A 407 -22.98 5.58 6.84
C LEU A 407 -22.72 4.10 6.53
N GLY A 408 -22.71 3.74 5.24
CA GLY A 408 -22.30 2.40 4.80
C GLY A 408 -20.87 2.07 5.22
N VAL A 409 -19.93 3.02 5.14
CA VAL A 409 -18.54 2.83 5.61
C VAL A 409 -18.50 2.62 7.13
N MET A 410 -19.33 3.34 7.90
CA MET A 410 -19.39 3.15 9.36
C MET A 410 -19.85 1.74 9.73
N TYR A 411 -20.86 1.21 9.04
CA TYR A 411 -21.33 -0.17 9.23
C TYR A 411 -20.31 -1.22 8.75
N ASP A 412 -19.63 -0.99 7.60
CA ASP A 412 -18.57 -1.89 7.09
C ASP A 412 -17.40 -2.02 8.07
N LYS A 413 -17.02 -0.91 8.73
CA LYS A 413 -15.91 -0.89 9.70
C LYS A 413 -16.31 -1.23 11.13
N GLY A 414 -17.59 -1.14 11.48
CA GLY A 414 -18.04 -1.22 12.86
C GLY A 414 -17.66 0.01 13.69
N SER A 415 -17.56 1.19 13.05
CA SER A 415 -17.16 2.42 13.73
C SER A 415 -18.39 3.17 14.25
N GLY A 416 -18.53 3.29 15.58
CA GLY A 416 -19.68 3.95 16.23
C GLY A 416 -20.99 3.16 16.17
N VAL A 417 -21.03 2.07 15.44
CA VAL A 417 -22.09 1.06 15.33
C VAL A 417 -21.49 -0.33 15.31
N SER A 418 -22.26 -1.36 15.61
CA SER A 418 -21.84 -2.74 15.40
C SER A 418 -21.59 -2.96 13.90
N GLN A 419 -20.51 -3.70 13.59
CA GLN A 419 -20.22 -4.05 12.19
C GLN A 419 -21.38 -4.85 11.60
N ASP A 420 -21.89 -4.38 10.48
CA ASP A 420 -22.99 -5.01 9.75
C ASP A 420 -22.81 -4.79 8.25
N TYR A 421 -22.38 -5.85 7.58
CA TYR A 421 -22.11 -5.79 6.14
C TYR A 421 -23.38 -5.73 5.28
N GLU A 422 -24.48 -6.30 5.74
CA GLU A 422 -25.76 -6.27 5.02
C GLU A 422 -26.33 -4.84 5.03
N GLU A 423 -26.32 -4.21 6.19
CA GLU A 423 -26.71 -2.82 6.33
C GLU A 423 -25.78 -1.88 5.54
N ALA A 424 -24.45 -2.14 5.55
CA ALA A 424 -23.49 -1.39 4.74
C ALA A 424 -23.82 -1.46 3.25
N VAL A 425 -24.09 -2.66 2.72
CA VAL A 425 -24.50 -2.88 1.33
C VAL A 425 -25.81 -2.16 1.00
N SER A 426 -26.79 -2.18 1.91
CA SER A 426 -28.06 -1.47 1.72
C SER A 426 -27.84 0.03 1.51
N TRP A 427 -27.02 0.66 2.36
CA TRP A 427 -26.71 2.08 2.23
C TRP A 427 -25.87 2.40 1.01
N TYR A 428 -24.86 1.58 0.69
CA TYR A 428 -24.06 1.75 -0.54
C TYR A 428 -24.95 1.66 -1.79
N ARG A 429 -25.93 0.75 -1.82
CA ARG A 429 -26.85 0.61 -2.96
C ARG A 429 -27.68 1.87 -3.16
N LYS A 430 -28.28 2.42 -2.10
CA LYS A 430 -29.04 3.69 -2.16
C LYS A 430 -28.18 4.84 -2.69
N ALA A 431 -26.93 4.96 -2.23
CA ALA A 431 -26.02 5.98 -2.71
C ALA A 431 -25.59 5.76 -4.18
N ALA A 432 -25.32 4.51 -4.55
CA ALA A 432 -24.91 4.14 -5.91
C ALA A 432 -26.00 4.37 -6.95
N GLU A 433 -27.27 4.12 -6.61
CA GLU A 433 -28.45 4.40 -7.42
C GLU A 433 -28.60 5.90 -7.70
N GLN A 434 -28.20 6.74 -6.78
CA GLN A 434 -28.13 8.21 -6.96
C GLN A 434 -26.86 8.67 -7.71
N GLY A 435 -26.00 7.76 -8.13
CA GLY A 435 -24.83 8.06 -8.92
C GLY A 435 -23.51 8.20 -8.15
N ASP A 436 -23.47 8.04 -6.83
CA ASP A 436 -22.22 8.18 -6.05
C ASP A 436 -21.18 7.12 -6.47
N ALA A 437 -20.07 7.58 -7.06
CA ALA A 437 -19.02 6.72 -7.59
C ALA A 437 -18.25 5.97 -6.48
N ARG A 438 -18.15 6.54 -5.28
CA ARG A 438 -17.48 5.89 -4.13
C ARG A 438 -18.33 4.71 -3.65
N ALA A 439 -19.63 4.91 -3.56
CA ALA A 439 -20.57 3.85 -3.20
C ALA A 439 -20.57 2.71 -4.21
N LYS A 440 -20.51 3.03 -5.51
CA LYS A 440 -20.35 2.00 -6.57
C LYS A 440 -19.05 1.22 -6.40
N ASN A 441 -17.94 1.90 -6.13
CA ASN A 441 -16.66 1.23 -5.82
C ASN A 441 -16.80 0.33 -4.58
N ASN A 442 -17.42 0.83 -3.51
CA ASN A 442 -17.59 0.06 -2.28
C ASN A 442 -18.48 -1.17 -2.49
N LEU A 443 -19.56 -1.06 -3.28
CA LEU A 443 -20.34 -2.23 -3.69
C LEU A 443 -19.49 -3.26 -4.45
N GLY A 444 -18.66 -2.82 -5.36
CA GLY A 444 -17.71 -3.72 -6.03
C GLY A 444 -16.81 -4.47 -5.04
N VAL A 445 -16.33 -3.79 -4.00
CA VAL A 445 -15.55 -4.43 -2.92
C VAL A 445 -16.39 -5.44 -2.13
N MET A 446 -17.65 -5.10 -1.81
CA MET A 446 -18.55 -5.98 -1.05
C MET A 446 -18.83 -7.27 -1.83
N TYR A 447 -19.18 -7.16 -3.12
CA TYR A 447 -19.42 -8.32 -3.98
C TYR A 447 -18.16 -9.16 -4.22
N GLY A 448 -16.98 -8.52 -4.46
CA GLY A 448 -15.74 -9.24 -4.67
C GLY A 448 -15.23 -9.98 -3.43
N LYS A 449 -15.63 -9.56 -2.22
CA LYS A 449 -15.25 -10.21 -0.96
C LYS A 449 -16.33 -11.06 -0.32
N GLY A 450 -17.55 -11.09 -0.88
CA GLY A 450 -18.70 -11.79 -0.29
C GLY A 450 -19.11 -11.24 1.07
N ARG A 451 -19.06 -9.90 1.26
CA ARG A 451 -19.40 -9.24 2.52
C ARG A 451 -20.82 -8.65 2.46
N GLY A 452 -21.72 -9.15 3.29
CA GLY A 452 -23.14 -8.73 3.31
C GLY A 452 -23.93 -9.09 2.05
N VAL A 453 -23.27 -9.72 1.09
CA VAL A 453 -23.82 -10.30 -0.14
C VAL A 453 -23.02 -11.54 -0.50
N SER A 454 -23.62 -12.46 -1.29
CA SER A 454 -22.87 -13.57 -1.85
C SER A 454 -21.75 -13.04 -2.74
N GLN A 455 -20.58 -13.69 -2.68
CA GLN A 455 -19.47 -13.32 -3.55
C GLN A 455 -19.86 -13.48 -5.01
N ASP A 456 -19.69 -12.42 -5.78
CA ASP A 456 -19.91 -12.39 -7.22
C ASP A 456 -18.94 -11.43 -7.89
N ASP A 457 -17.88 -11.99 -8.46
CA ASP A 457 -16.82 -11.23 -9.09
C ASP A 457 -17.28 -10.53 -10.39
N LYS A 458 -18.29 -11.06 -11.08
CA LYS A 458 -18.88 -10.41 -12.27
C LYS A 458 -19.67 -9.18 -11.87
N GLU A 459 -20.44 -9.27 -10.82
CA GLU A 459 -21.17 -8.14 -10.28
C GLU A 459 -20.19 -7.08 -9.71
N ALA A 460 -19.11 -7.53 -9.05
CA ALA A 460 -18.04 -6.63 -8.60
C ALA A 460 -17.45 -5.82 -9.77
N VAL A 461 -17.12 -6.49 -10.88
CA VAL A 461 -16.62 -5.84 -12.11
C VAL A 461 -17.63 -4.84 -12.67
N SER A 462 -18.93 -5.19 -12.69
CA SER A 462 -20.00 -4.30 -13.16
C SER A 462 -20.03 -2.99 -12.36
N TRP A 463 -19.95 -3.10 -11.03
CA TRP A 463 -19.95 -1.93 -10.14
C TRP A 463 -18.66 -1.11 -10.26
N TYR A 464 -17.50 -1.76 -10.31
CA TYR A 464 -16.23 -1.05 -10.56
C TYR A 464 -16.24 -0.31 -11.89
N LYS A 465 -16.78 -0.93 -12.96
CA LYS A 465 -16.87 -0.30 -14.28
C LYS A 465 -17.72 0.97 -14.24
N LYS A 466 -18.91 0.90 -13.65
CA LYS A 466 -19.80 2.07 -13.47
C LYS A 466 -19.13 3.22 -12.70
N ALA A 467 -18.30 2.90 -11.69
CA ALA A 467 -17.56 3.91 -10.94
C ALA A 467 -16.33 4.44 -11.72
N ALA A 468 -15.61 3.56 -12.41
CA ALA A 468 -14.44 3.88 -13.21
C ALA A 468 -14.76 4.79 -14.41
N GLU A 469 -15.89 4.56 -15.06
CA GLU A 469 -16.40 5.39 -16.15
C GLU A 469 -16.76 6.81 -15.69
N GLN A 470 -17.11 6.97 -14.41
CA GLN A 470 -17.30 8.28 -13.78
C GLN A 470 -15.98 8.96 -13.35
N GLY A 471 -14.84 8.35 -13.65
CA GLY A 471 -13.53 8.90 -13.32
C GLY A 471 -13.02 8.56 -11.91
N HIS A 472 -13.67 7.66 -11.15
CA HIS A 472 -13.24 7.34 -9.79
C HIS A 472 -11.93 6.51 -9.82
N ALA A 473 -10.79 7.14 -9.43
CA ALA A 473 -9.45 6.53 -9.57
C ALA A 473 -9.32 5.16 -8.90
N ARG A 474 -9.80 5.02 -7.66
CA ARG A 474 -9.74 3.73 -6.95
C ARG A 474 -10.53 2.62 -7.65
N ALA A 475 -11.67 2.95 -8.26
CA ALA A 475 -12.45 1.98 -9.03
C ALA A 475 -11.74 1.60 -10.33
N GLN A 476 -11.08 2.55 -10.99
CA GLN A 476 -10.22 2.28 -12.16
C GLN A 476 -9.06 1.35 -11.78
N THR A 477 -8.43 1.56 -10.63
CA THR A 477 -7.38 0.66 -10.09
C THR A 477 -7.93 -0.74 -9.83
N ASN A 478 -9.08 -0.85 -9.16
CA ASN A 478 -9.71 -2.14 -8.87
C ASN A 478 -10.13 -2.87 -10.16
N LEU A 479 -10.70 -2.15 -11.12
CA LEU A 479 -11.09 -2.71 -12.42
C LEU A 479 -9.87 -3.16 -13.22
N GLY A 480 -8.80 -2.38 -13.22
CA GLY A 480 -7.52 -2.76 -13.81
C GLY A 480 -6.99 -4.06 -13.22
N TRP A 481 -7.07 -4.22 -11.90
CA TRP A 481 -6.69 -5.45 -11.22
C TRP A 481 -7.56 -6.65 -11.64
N MET A 482 -8.88 -6.48 -11.73
CA MET A 482 -9.79 -7.54 -12.19
C MET A 482 -9.43 -8.03 -13.61
N TYR A 483 -9.09 -7.11 -14.52
CA TYR A 483 -8.62 -7.47 -15.87
C TYR A 483 -7.22 -8.10 -15.87
N ALA A 484 -6.31 -7.65 -15.00
CA ALA A 484 -4.97 -8.22 -14.89
C ALA A 484 -4.98 -9.65 -14.32
N ASP A 485 -5.85 -9.91 -13.37
CA ASP A 485 -5.97 -11.21 -12.69
C ASP A 485 -6.89 -12.18 -13.45
N GLY A 486 -7.88 -11.66 -14.20
CA GLY A 486 -8.90 -12.47 -14.86
C GLY A 486 -10.08 -12.83 -13.96
N THR A 487 -10.22 -12.14 -12.83
CA THR A 487 -11.28 -12.39 -11.85
C THR A 487 -12.58 -11.69 -12.27
N GLY A 488 -13.66 -12.46 -12.48
CA GLY A 488 -14.96 -11.94 -12.92
C GLY A 488 -15.04 -11.47 -14.38
N VAL A 489 -13.90 -11.35 -15.06
CA VAL A 489 -13.76 -11.04 -16.49
C VAL A 489 -12.67 -11.90 -17.10
N SER A 490 -12.61 -12.00 -18.43
CA SER A 490 -11.47 -12.61 -19.10
C SER A 490 -10.23 -11.76 -18.87
N GLN A 491 -9.10 -12.40 -18.58
CA GLN A 491 -7.83 -11.71 -18.40
C GLN A 491 -7.47 -10.91 -19.65
N ASP A 492 -7.21 -9.63 -19.47
CA ASP A 492 -6.78 -8.71 -20.51
C ASP A 492 -5.83 -7.64 -19.94
N TYR A 493 -4.54 -7.88 -20.14
CA TYR A 493 -3.51 -6.96 -19.66
C TYR A 493 -3.53 -5.59 -20.37
N LYS A 494 -4.00 -5.49 -21.62
CA LYS A 494 -4.10 -4.20 -22.32
C LYS A 494 -5.19 -3.34 -21.73
N GLU A 495 -6.33 -3.95 -21.44
CA GLU A 495 -7.43 -3.27 -20.77
C GLU A 495 -7.03 -2.89 -19.34
N ALA A 496 -6.33 -3.79 -18.61
CA ALA A 496 -5.79 -3.49 -17.29
C ALA A 496 -4.89 -2.25 -17.31
N VAL A 497 -3.94 -2.18 -18.23
CA VAL A 497 -3.04 -1.03 -18.41
C VAL A 497 -3.82 0.25 -18.72
N SER A 498 -4.86 0.18 -19.55
CA SER A 498 -5.70 1.34 -19.87
C SER A 498 -6.34 1.94 -18.62
N TRP A 499 -6.90 1.09 -17.74
CA TRP A 499 -7.52 1.54 -16.50
C TRP A 499 -6.50 2.00 -15.46
N TYR A 500 -5.40 1.29 -15.29
CA TYR A 500 -4.31 1.71 -14.40
C TYR A 500 -3.75 3.07 -14.81
N ARG A 501 -3.56 3.34 -16.12
CA ARG A 501 -3.06 4.64 -16.61
C ARG A 501 -4.00 5.78 -16.25
N LYS A 502 -5.31 5.62 -16.46
CA LYS A 502 -6.31 6.63 -16.08
C LYS A 502 -6.28 6.96 -14.58
N ALA A 503 -6.13 5.94 -13.73
CA ALA A 503 -6.02 6.15 -12.29
C ALA A 503 -4.66 6.75 -11.88
N ALA A 504 -3.58 6.30 -12.50
CA ALA A 504 -2.22 6.77 -12.23
C ALA A 504 -2.02 8.25 -12.61
N GLU A 505 -2.62 8.69 -13.70
CA GLU A 505 -2.64 10.09 -14.14
C GLU A 505 -3.41 10.98 -13.17
N GLN A 506 -4.41 10.44 -12.47
CA GLN A 506 -5.11 11.12 -11.38
C GLN A 506 -4.33 11.14 -10.06
N GLY A 507 -3.16 10.49 -10.01
CA GLY A 507 -2.30 10.44 -8.84
C GLY A 507 -2.54 9.25 -7.91
N ASP A 508 -3.35 8.24 -8.27
CA ASP A 508 -3.52 7.05 -7.43
C ASP A 508 -2.21 6.24 -7.34
N ALA A 509 -1.57 6.25 -6.17
CA ALA A 509 -0.26 5.64 -5.95
C ALA A 509 -0.27 4.10 -6.16
N ARG A 510 -1.39 3.44 -5.89
CA ARG A 510 -1.56 2.01 -6.14
C ARG A 510 -1.56 1.74 -7.65
N ALA A 511 -2.36 2.51 -8.40
CA ALA A 511 -2.39 2.39 -9.86
C ALA A 511 -1.04 2.71 -10.50
N GLN A 512 -0.33 3.73 -10.00
CA GLN A 512 1.03 4.04 -10.45
C GLN A 512 1.97 2.87 -10.23
N THR A 513 1.88 2.20 -9.07
CA THR A 513 2.70 1.01 -8.77
C THR A 513 2.32 -0.16 -9.68
N ASP A 514 1.03 -0.42 -9.86
CA ASP A 514 0.56 -1.53 -10.69
C ASP A 514 0.88 -1.29 -12.18
N LEU A 515 0.75 -0.04 -12.66
CA LEU A 515 1.18 0.36 -14.00
C LEU A 515 2.69 0.22 -14.20
N GLY A 516 3.48 0.63 -13.21
CA GLY A 516 4.93 0.38 -13.19
C GLY A 516 5.26 -1.10 -13.32
N SER A 517 4.52 -1.97 -12.60
CA SER A 517 4.71 -3.43 -12.69
C SER A 517 4.35 -3.98 -14.08
N MET A 518 3.33 -3.40 -14.76
CA MET A 518 3.00 -3.78 -16.14
C MET A 518 4.14 -3.49 -17.10
N TYR A 519 4.81 -2.34 -16.96
CA TYR A 519 6.00 -2.01 -17.75
C TYR A 519 7.23 -2.83 -17.36
N ASP A 520 7.42 -3.11 -16.08
CA ASP A 520 8.51 -3.93 -15.54
C ASP A 520 8.46 -5.39 -16.03
N GLU A 521 7.26 -5.92 -16.23
CA GLU A 521 7.01 -7.30 -16.64
C GLU A 521 6.66 -7.43 -18.14
N GLY A 522 6.46 -6.32 -18.87
CA GLY A 522 6.04 -6.32 -20.27
C GLY A 522 4.63 -6.88 -20.49
N ARG A 523 3.72 -6.72 -19.49
CA ARG A 523 2.34 -7.24 -19.57
C ARG A 523 1.38 -6.19 -20.09
N GLY A 524 0.77 -6.45 -21.26
CA GLY A 524 -0.17 -5.53 -21.92
C GLY A 524 0.47 -4.30 -22.55
N VAL A 525 1.75 -4.07 -22.28
CA VAL A 525 2.63 -3.05 -22.86
C VAL A 525 3.98 -3.66 -23.17
N SER A 526 4.79 -3.00 -24.01
CA SER A 526 6.18 -3.40 -24.21
C SER A 526 6.97 -3.24 -22.90
N LEU A 527 7.90 -4.16 -22.64
CA LEU A 527 8.84 -4.06 -21.54
C LEU A 527 9.58 -2.73 -21.62
N ASP A 528 9.48 -1.92 -20.57
CA ASP A 528 10.17 -0.64 -20.47
C ASP A 528 10.47 -0.31 -19.01
N TYR A 529 11.69 -0.63 -18.60
CA TYR A 529 12.14 -0.39 -17.23
C TYR A 529 12.23 1.10 -16.85
N LYS A 530 12.45 2.01 -17.81
CA LYS A 530 12.49 3.45 -17.52
C LYS A 530 11.11 3.98 -17.20
N GLU A 531 10.11 3.53 -17.96
CA GLU A 531 8.73 3.88 -17.70
C GLU A 531 8.26 3.25 -16.38
N ALA A 532 8.69 2.01 -16.07
CA ALA A 532 8.42 1.37 -14.78
C ALA A 532 8.96 2.20 -13.61
N VAL A 533 10.23 2.62 -13.68
CA VAL A 533 10.88 3.48 -12.67
C VAL A 533 10.14 4.80 -12.51
N PHE A 534 9.75 5.46 -13.60
CA PHE A 534 9.00 6.72 -13.56
C PHE A 534 7.72 6.60 -12.75
N TRP A 535 6.94 5.53 -12.98
CA TRP A 535 5.70 5.33 -12.24
C TRP A 535 5.92 4.88 -10.79
N TYR A 536 6.91 4.02 -10.54
CA TYR A 536 7.30 3.65 -9.17
C TYR A 536 7.77 4.87 -8.38
N GLN A 537 8.55 5.76 -8.99
CA GLN A 537 9.05 6.97 -8.34
C GLN A 537 7.90 7.89 -7.94
N LYS A 538 6.93 8.15 -8.84
CA LYS A 538 5.75 8.96 -8.52
C LYS A 538 4.95 8.40 -7.34
N ALA A 539 4.76 7.09 -7.27
CA ALA A 539 4.06 6.45 -6.15
C ALA A 539 4.90 6.46 -4.87
N ALA A 540 6.22 6.26 -4.97
CA ALA A 540 7.16 6.24 -3.86
C ALA A 540 7.29 7.61 -3.18
N GLU A 541 7.28 8.68 -3.96
CA GLU A 541 7.29 10.07 -3.48
C GLU A 541 6.03 10.42 -2.69
N GLN A 542 4.90 9.81 -3.02
CA GLN A 542 3.66 9.89 -2.23
C GLN A 542 3.70 9.07 -0.94
N GLY A 543 4.79 8.36 -0.67
CA GLY A 543 4.95 7.52 0.51
C GLY A 543 4.43 6.09 0.36
N TYR A 544 4.06 5.64 -0.84
CA TYR A 544 3.51 4.29 -1.00
C TYR A 544 4.58 3.21 -0.86
N ALA A 545 4.56 2.48 0.27
CA ALA A 545 5.62 1.56 0.67
C ALA A 545 5.93 0.44 -0.35
N ARG A 546 4.92 -0.08 -1.05
CA ARG A 546 5.12 -1.10 -2.10
C ARG A 546 5.92 -0.53 -3.27
N ALA A 547 5.62 0.70 -3.69
CA ALA A 547 6.37 1.38 -4.75
C ALA A 547 7.81 1.71 -4.32
N GLN A 548 7.99 2.16 -3.07
CA GLN A 548 9.33 2.39 -2.50
C GLN A 548 10.16 1.11 -2.51
N THR A 549 9.54 -0.03 -2.19
CA THR A 549 10.22 -1.34 -2.24
C THR A 549 10.57 -1.72 -3.69
N LYS A 550 9.66 -1.54 -4.63
CA LYS A 550 9.92 -1.83 -6.06
C LYS A 550 11.03 -0.94 -6.61
N LEU A 551 10.97 0.36 -6.31
CA LEU A 551 12.00 1.32 -6.73
C LEU A 551 13.38 0.98 -6.13
N GLY A 552 13.41 0.57 -4.87
CA GLY A 552 14.64 0.08 -4.23
C GLY A 552 15.26 -1.10 -5.00
N TRP A 553 14.44 -2.04 -5.44
CA TRP A 553 14.89 -3.17 -6.27
C TRP A 553 15.44 -2.73 -7.64
N MET A 554 14.78 -1.78 -8.31
CA MET A 554 15.27 -1.23 -9.58
C MET A 554 16.68 -0.65 -9.42
N TYR A 555 16.96 0.00 -8.29
CA TYR A 555 18.31 0.51 -7.97
C TYR A 555 19.31 -0.60 -7.61
N VAL A 556 18.88 -1.69 -6.96
CA VAL A 556 19.74 -2.86 -6.67
C VAL A 556 20.19 -3.54 -7.95
N GLU A 557 19.29 -3.69 -8.92
CA GLU A 557 19.55 -4.40 -10.17
C GLU A 557 20.14 -3.51 -11.26
N GLY A 558 19.98 -2.19 -11.16
CA GLY A 558 20.36 -1.26 -12.23
C GLY A 558 19.43 -1.31 -13.44
N THR A 559 18.17 -1.72 -13.22
CA THR A 559 17.17 -1.84 -14.29
C THR A 559 16.37 -0.54 -14.43
N GLY A 560 16.41 0.08 -15.62
CA GLY A 560 15.78 1.37 -15.89
C GLY A 560 16.46 2.60 -15.27
N VAL A 561 17.32 2.36 -14.28
CA VAL A 561 18.19 3.35 -13.61
C VAL A 561 19.60 2.79 -13.47
N SER A 562 20.59 3.65 -13.23
CA SER A 562 21.94 3.19 -12.87
C SER A 562 21.88 2.48 -11.51
N GLN A 563 22.59 1.36 -11.40
CA GLN A 563 22.71 0.65 -10.13
C GLN A 563 23.25 1.58 -9.04
N ASP A 564 22.52 1.68 -7.93
CA ASP A 564 22.92 2.47 -6.77
C ASP A 564 22.37 1.86 -5.47
N ASP A 565 23.18 1.08 -4.82
CA ASP A 565 22.82 0.42 -3.56
C ASP A 565 22.50 1.40 -2.41
N LYS A 566 23.02 2.64 -2.46
CA LYS A 566 22.72 3.67 -1.44
C LYS A 566 21.30 4.21 -1.62
N GLU A 567 20.92 4.50 -2.85
CA GLU A 567 19.55 4.89 -3.16
C GLU A 567 18.58 3.74 -2.86
N ALA A 568 18.94 2.50 -3.17
CA ALA A 568 18.14 1.32 -2.82
C ALA A 568 17.86 1.25 -1.32
N VAL A 569 18.90 1.40 -0.48
CA VAL A 569 18.78 1.42 0.98
C VAL A 569 17.87 2.55 1.46
N LEU A 570 17.97 3.74 0.86
CA LEU A 570 17.11 4.88 1.21
C LEU A 570 15.63 4.55 1.00
N TRP A 571 15.29 3.97 -0.15
CA TRP A 571 13.91 3.62 -0.47
C TRP A 571 13.41 2.43 0.35
N PHE A 572 14.22 1.39 0.55
CA PHE A 572 13.87 0.29 1.44
C PHE A 572 13.63 0.76 2.87
N ARG A 573 14.44 1.71 3.39
CA ARG A 573 14.27 2.26 4.73
C ARG A 573 12.94 2.99 4.87
N LYS A 574 12.59 3.87 3.93
CA LYS A 574 11.31 4.59 3.92
C LYS A 574 10.11 3.63 3.98
N ALA A 575 10.17 2.53 3.21
CA ALA A 575 9.13 1.50 3.22
C ALA A 575 9.15 0.67 4.52
N ALA A 576 10.33 0.31 5.01
CA ALA A 576 10.52 -0.48 6.23
C ALA A 576 10.02 0.23 7.50
N GLU A 577 10.24 1.52 7.60
CA GLU A 577 9.74 2.37 8.68
C GLU A 577 8.23 2.45 8.72
N GLN A 578 7.57 2.34 7.57
CA GLN A 578 6.11 2.20 7.46
C GLN A 578 5.62 0.78 7.81
N GLY A 579 6.54 -0.14 8.08
CA GLY A 579 6.21 -1.52 8.43
C GLY A 579 5.98 -2.46 7.26
N HIS A 580 6.46 -2.13 6.04
CA HIS A 580 6.37 -3.03 4.90
C HIS A 580 7.36 -4.19 5.06
N ALA A 581 6.86 -5.39 5.33
CA ALA A 581 7.67 -6.54 5.74
C ALA A 581 8.73 -6.95 4.70
N LEU A 582 8.40 -6.91 3.40
CA LEU A 582 9.37 -7.20 2.34
C LEU A 582 10.51 -6.17 2.33
N ALA A 583 10.20 -4.89 2.51
CA ALA A 583 11.23 -3.84 2.60
C ALA A 583 12.11 -3.99 3.84
N GLN A 584 11.53 -4.39 4.97
CA GLN A 584 12.28 -4.70 6.20
C GLN A 584 13.24 -5.86 5.98
N ASN A 585 12.79 -6.93 5.30
CA ASN A 585 13.66 -8.05 4.92
C ASN A 585 14.79 -7.58 4.00
N ASN A 586 14.48 -6.81 2.96
CA ASN A 586 15.47 -6.34 2.00
C ASN A 586 16.49 -5.39 2.64
N LEU A 587 16.04 -4.51 3.51
CA LEU A 587 16.92 -3.63 4.27
C LEU A 587 17.84 -4.44 5.21
N GLY A 588 17.30 -5.47 5.84
CA GLY A 588 18.10 -6.44 6.63
C GLY A 588 19.18 -7.12 5.79
N ALA A 589 18.85 -7.52 4.56
CA ALA A 589 19.82 -8.11 3.63
C ALA A 589 20.92 -7.11 3.22
N MET A 590 20.56 -5.86 2.91
CA MET A 590 21.53 -4.81 2.59
C MET A 590 22.52 -4.59 3.73
N TYR A 591 22.05 -4.60 4.99
CA TYR A 591 22.93 -4.50 6.16
C TYR A 591 23.77 -5.76 6.38
N ALA A 592 23.22 -6.95 6.15
CA ALA A 592 23.95 -8.21 6.29
C ALA A 592 25.08 -8.34 5.28
N GLU A 593 24.88 -7.86 4.07
CA GLU A 593 25.82 -7.92 2.95
C GLU A 593 26.77 -6.70 2.89
N GLY A 594 26.45 -5.61 3.57
CA GLY A 594 27.21 -4.35 3.49
C GLY A 594 27.03 -3.63 2.15
N ARG A 595 25.85 -3.77 1.51
CA ARG A 595 25.53 -3.13 0.24
C ARG A 595 24.86 -1.78 0.45
N GLY A 596 25.43 -0.72 -0.08
CA GLY A 596 24.91 0.64 0.06
C GLY A 596 25.02 1.23 1.48
N VAL A 597 25.34 0.39 2.47
CA VAL A 597 25.59 0.71 3.87
C VAL A 597 26.78 -0.08 4.38
N SER A 598 27.38 0.35 5.48
CA SER A 598 28.38 -0.46 6.17
C SER A 598 27.73 -1.74 6.69
N GLN A 599 28.42 -2.88 6.52
CA GLN A 599 27.95 -4.14 7.04
C GLN A 599 27.68 -4.04 8.55
N ASN A 600 26.48 -4.43 8.95
CA ASN A 600 26.05 -4.41 10.34
C ASN A 600 25.01 -5.50 10.59
N TYR A 601 25.45 -6.59 11.21
CA TYR A 601 24.60 -7.74 11.48
C TYR A 601 23.55 -7.46 12.57
N GLU A 602 23.80 -6.56 13.52
CA GLU A 602 22.82 -6.19 14.55
C GLU A 602 21.62 -5.46 13.93
N GLU A 603 21.90 -4.51 13.01
CA GLU A 603 20.85 -3.84 12.23
C GLU A 603 20.12 -4.83 11.32
N ALA A 604 20.84 -5.77 10.68
CA ALA A 604 20.23 -6.80 9.87
C ALA A 604 19.21 -7.63 10.68
N VAL A 605 19.64 -8.10 11.87
CA VAL A 605 18.77 -8.84 12.80
C VAL A 605 17.58 -8.00 13.25
N TYR A 606 17.75 -6.72 13.54
CA TYR A 606 16.65 -5.84 13.93
C TYR A 606 15.57 -5.79 12.85
N TRP A 607 15.96 -5.57 11.59
CA TRP A 607 15.02 -5.47 10.49
C TRP A 607 14.41 -6.83 10.11
N TYR A 608 15.19 -7.92 10.10
CA TYR A 608 14.66 -9.25 9.89
C TYR A 608 13.63 -9.62 10.96
N ARG A 609 13.87 -9.29 12.24
CA ARG A 609 12.94 -9.55 13.33
C ARG A 609 11.62 -8.80 13.13
N LYS A 610 11.67 -7.52 12.78
CA LYS A 610 10.48 -6.73 12.47
C LYS A 610 9.62 -7.35 11.35
N ALA A 611 10.26 -7.84 10.31
CA ALA A 611 9.57 -8.52 9.21
C ALA A 611 9.05 -9.91 9.64
N ALA A 612 9.85 -10.67 10.37
CA ALA A 612 9.52 -12.01 10.84
C ALA A 612 8.32 -12.03 11.81
N GLU A 613 8.25 -11.06 12.73
CA GLU A 613 7.11 -10.87 13.64
C GLU A 613 5.80 -10.53 12.91
N ARG A 614 5.90 -9.98 11.71
CA ARG A 614 4.77 -9.71 10.82
C ARG A 614 4.40 -10.90 9.94
N GLY A 615 5.08 -12.03 10.14
CA GLY A 615 4.80 -13.26 9.39
C GLY A 615 5.52 -13.36 8.04
N HIS A 616 6.54 -12.56 7.74
CA HIS A 616 7.25 -12.66 6.46
C HIS A 616 8.19 -13.88 6.46
N ALA A 617 7.85 -14.91 5.67
CA ALA A 617 8.53 -16.20 5.68
C ALA A 617 10.04 -16.15 5.41
N LEU A 618 10.45 -15.36 4.40
CA LEU A 618 11.88 -15.22 4.06
C LEU A 618 12.65 -14.54 5.21
N ALA A 619 12.06 -13.54 5.86
CA ALA A 619 12.69 -12.89 7.01
C ALA A 619 12.77 -13.82 8.23
N GLN A 620 11.79 -14.68 8.44
CA GLN A 620 11.83 -15.71 9.47
C GLN A 620 12.98 -16.69 9.22
N ASN A 621 13.16 -17.13 7.96
CA ASN A 621 14.30 -17.96 7.57
C ASN A 621 15.63 -17.23 7.80
N ASN A 622 15.74 -15.98 7.32
CA ASN A 622 16.98 -15.21 7.47
C ASN A 622 17.32 -14.95 8.94
N LEU A 623 16.32 -14.61 9.76
CA LEU A 623 16.51 -14.47 11.21
C LEU A 623 16.96 -15.76 11.86
N GLY A 624 16.38 -16.90 11.47
CA GLY A 624 16.83 -18.23 11.90
C GLY A 624 18.29 -18.47 11.55
N THR A 625 18.71 -18.10 10.33
CA THR A 625 20.12 -18.22 9.89
C THR A 625 21.04 -17.32 10.72
N MET A 626 20.64 -16.08 11.03
CA MET A 626 21.41 -15.19 11.90
C MET A 626 21.64 -15.79 13.30
N TYR A 627 20.62 -16.44 13.88
CA TYR A 627 20.74 -17.16 15.15
C TYR A 627 21.62 -18.40 15.02
N ALA A 628 21.51 -19.17 13.92
CA ALA A 628 22.32 -20.35 13.70
C ALA A 628 23.82 -20.04 13.56
N GLU A 629 24.13 -18.91 12.94
CA GLU A 629 25.50 -18.48 12.68
C GLU A 629 26.10 -17.57 13.78
N GLY A 630 25.25 -17.06 14.70
CA GLY A 630 25.68 -16.12 15.72
C GLY A 630 26.10 -14.75 15.18
N ARG A 631 25.47 -14.33 14.06
CA ARG A 631 25.75 -13.04 13.42
C ARG A 631 24.77 -11.97 13.92
N GLY A 632 25.27 -10.93 14.58
CA GLY A 632 24.48 -9.83 15.14
C GLY A 632 23.59 -10.21 16.32
N VAL A 633 23.62 -11.50 16.71
CA VAL A 633 22.99 -12.06 17.90
C VAL A 633 23.87 -13.18 18.46
N SER A 634 23.73 -13.52 19.73
CA SER A 634 24.34 -14.72 20.29
C SER A 634 23.83 -15.95 19.56
N GLN A 635 24.75 -16.83 19.19
CA GLN A 635 24.40 -18.09 18.54
C GLN A 635 23.39 -18.88 19.37
N ASN A 636 22.30 -19.25 18.76
CA ASN A 636 21.25 -20.05 19.42
C ASN A 636 20.51 -20.92 18.38
N TYR A 637 20.87 -22.16 18.32
CA TYR A 637 20.30 -23.10 17.36
C TYR A 637 18.83 -23.45 17.65
N GLU A 638 18.40 -23.45 18.90
CA GLU A 638 17.00 -23.73 19.28
C GLU A 638 16.10 -22.60 18.76
N GLU A 639 16.54 -21.36 18.94
CA GLU A 639 15.82 -20.17 18.43
C GLU A 639 15.81 -20.18 16.88
N ALA A 640 16.93 -20.58 16.25
CA ALA A 640 16.99 -20.73 14.79
C ALA A 640 15.94 -21.71 14.28
N VAL A 641 15.87 -22.90 14.88
CA VAL A 641 14.88 -23.93 14.54
C VAL A 641 13.44 -23.42 14.76
N SER A 642 13.20 -22.68 15.83
CA SER A 642 11.88 -22.08 16.09
C SER A 642 11.45 -21.17 14.95
N TRP A 643 12.35 -20.32 14.44
CA TRP A 643 12.08 -19.42 13.31
C TRP A 643 11.94 -20.18 11.98
N TYR A 644 12.77 -21.20 11.73
CA TYR A 644 12.61 -22.05 10.55
C TYR A 644 11.23 -22.73 10.52
N ARG A 645 10.73 -23.24 11.65
CA ARG A 645 9.40 -23.87 11.72
C ARG A 645 8.30 -22.87 11.37
N LYS A 646 8.35 -21.63 11.87
CA LYS A 646 7.38 -20.58 11.50
C LYS A 646 7.42 -20.26 10.00
N ALA A 647 8.60 -20.19 9.40
CA ALA A 647 8.77 -19.99 7.97
C ALA A 647 8.17 -21.14 7.14
N ILE A 648 8.35 -22.37 7.63
CA ILE A 648 7.83 -23.60 7.00
C ILE A 648 6.30 -23.64 6.99
N GLU A 649 5.63 -23.14 8.04
CA GLU A 649 4.15 -23.02 8.08
C GLU A 649 3.60 -22.24 6.89
N GLN A 650 4.42 -21.39 6.30
CA GLN A 650 4.11 -20.60 5.11
C GLN A 650 4.72 -21.18 3.81
N GLY A 651 5.28 -22.39 3.86
CA GLY A 651 5.82 -23.09 2.70
C GLY A 651 7.23 -22.69 2.27
N ALA A 652 8.00 -22.00 3.12
CA ALA A 652 9.37 -21.57 2.77
C ALA A 652 10.31 -22.77 2.57
N MET A 653 10.73 -23.02 1.34
CA MET A 653 11.60 -24.14 0.99
C MET A 653 13.02 -24.02 1.55
N ASP A 654 13.57 -22.80 1.65
CA ASP A 654 14.89 -22.56 2.25
C ASP A 654 14.90 -22.91 3.74
N ALA A 655 13.79 -22.62 4.44
CA ALA A 655 13.65 -22.97 5.85
C ALA A 655 13.50 -24.49 6.04
N GLN A 656 12.83 -25.20 5.12
CA GLN A 656 12.78 -26.66 5.12
C GLN A 656 14.18 -27.26 4.95
N TYR A 657 14.97 -26.72 4.04
CA TYR A 657 16.36 -27.11 3.85
C TYR A 657 17.20 -26.88 5.11
N ASN A 658 17.10 -25.68 5.71
CA ASN A 658 17.85 -25.33 6.93
C ASN A 658 17.43 -26.19 8.15
N LEU A 659 16.15 -26.53 8.26
CA LEU A 659 15.68 -27.47 9.27
C LEU A 659 16.21 -28.89 9.04
N GLY A 660 16.26 -29.32 7.78
CA GLY A 660 16.90 -30.60 7.39
C GLY A 660 18.36 -30.63 7.81
N LEU A 661 19.12 -29.57 7.58
CA LEU A 661 20.52 -29.43 8.06
C LEU A 661 20.61 -29.47 9.59
N SER A 662 19.65 -28.85 10.29
CA SER A 662 19.61 -28.86 11.76
C SER A 662 19.45 -30.27 12.31
N TYR A 663 18.57 -31.08 11.72
CA TYR A 663 18.41 -32.50 12.09
C TYR A 663 19.59 -33.37 11.68
N GLU A 664 20.19 -33.13 10.50
CA GLU A 664 21.37 -33.84 10.04
C GLU A 664 22.57 -33.67 11.01
N ARG A 665 22.75 -32.44 11.51
CA ARG A 665 23.87 -32.06 12.39
C ARG A 665 23.60 -32.23 13.87
N GLY A 666 22.32 -32.35 14.27
CA GLY A 666 21.91 -32.37 15.67
C GLY A 666 22.07 -31.00 16.35
N VAL A 667 21.85 -29.90 15.64
CA VAL A 667 21.98 -28.55 16.18
C VAL A 667 20.59 -27.90 16.39
N GLY A 668 20.28 -27.50 17.63
CA GLY A 668 18.97 -26.96 18.01
C GLY A 668 17.84 -28.01 18.07
N VAL A 669 18.15 -29.24 17.63
CA VAL A 669 17.30 -30.43 17.70
C VAL A 669 18.17 -31.65 17.96
N ILE A 670 17.57 -32.73 18.41
CA ILE A 670 18.27 -34.02 18.50
C ILE A 670 18.57 -34.49 17.08
N GLN A 671 19.78 -34.96 16.83
CA GLN A 671 20.17 -35.49 15.52
C GLN A 671 19.21 -36.62 15.10
N ASP A 672 18.64 -36.46 13.91
CA ASP A 672 17.70 -37.43 13.34
C ASP A 672 17.80 -37.41 11.82
N TYR A 673 18.41 -38.43 11.24
CA TYR A 673 18.58 -38.52 9.79
C TYR A 673 17.26 -38.81 9.04
N GLU A 674 16.29 -39.46 9.66
CA GLU A 674 14.96 -39.68 9.04
C GLU A 674 14.22 -38.36 8.89
N GLU A 675 14.20 -37.54 9.94
CA GLU A 675 13.66 -36.21 9.88
C GLU A 675 14.44 -35.33 8.90
N ALA A 676 15.77 -35.39 8.84
CA ALA A 676 16.58 -34.67 7.86
C ALA A 676 16.16 -35.02 6.43
N VAL A 677 16.02 -36.33 6.11
CA VAL A 677 15.54 -36.78 4.80
C VAL A 677 14.14 -36.26 4.50
N LEU A 678 13.23 -36.30 5.47
CA LEU A 678 11.86 -35.79 5.30
C LEU A 678 11.87 -34.33 4.87
N TRP A 679 12.65 -33.46 5.56
CA TRP A 679 12.70 -32.05 5.27
C TRP A 679 13.48 -31.73 3.99
N PHE A 680 14.59 -32.42 3.72
CA PHE A 680 15.28 -32.29 2.42
C PHE A 680 14.37 -32.68 1.27
N ARG A 681 13.57 -33.76 1.41
CA ARG A 681 12.63 -34.20 0.37
C ARG A 681 11.58 -33.13 0.10
N LYS A 682 10.94 -32.54 1.13
CA LYS A 682 9.96 -31.49 0.97
C LYS A 682 10.53 -30.27 0.23
N ALA A 683 11.74 -29.86 0.58
CA ALA A 683 12.42 -28.75 -0.12
C ALA A 683 12.81 -29.15 -1.56
N ALA A 684 13.32 -30.39 -1.77
CA ALA A 684 13.75 -30.91 -3.07
C ALA A 684 12.59 -31.04 -4.06
N GLU A 685 11.42 -31.46 -3.59
CA GLU A 685 10.19 -31.58 -4.40
C GLU A 685 9.69 -30.21 -4.85
N GLN A 686 9.93 -29.14 -4.07
CA GLN A 686 9.65 -27.75 -4.44
C GLN A 686 10.73 -27.13 -5.35
N GLY A 687 11.81 -27.87 -5.65
CA GLY A 687 12.84 -27.43 -6.57
C GLY A 687 14.11 -26.87 -5.90
N HIS A 688 14.28 -26.94 -4.58
CA HIS A 688 15.48 -26.43 -3.93
C HIS A 688 16.73 -27.26 -4.28
N ALA A 689 17.66 -26.71 -5.07
CA ALA A 689 18.80 -27.43 -5.66
C ALA A 689 19.74 -28.06 -4.62
N LEU A 690 20.08 -27.34 -3.53
CA LEU A 690 20.92 -27.87 -2.46
C LEU A 690 20.23 -29.01 -1.71
N ALA A 691 18.90 -28.91 -1.50
CA ALA A 691 18.14 -29.99 -0.88
C ALA A 691 18.10 -31.24 -1.77
N GLN A 692 17.96 -31.08 -3.09
CA GLN A 692 18.04 -32.18 -4.06
C GLN A 692 19.40 -32.84 -4.00
N ASN A 693 20.48 -32.06 -3.93
CA ASN A 693 21.84 -32.64 -3.78
C ASN A 693 22.00 -33.37 -2.44
N ASN A 694 21.58 -32.75 -1.31
CA ASN A 694 21.74 -33.39 -0.01
C ASN A 694 20.89 -34.68 0.12
N LEU A 695 19.66 -34.65 -0.42
CA LEU A 695 18.84 -35.88 -0.50
C LEU A 695 19.50 -36.96 -1.33
N GLY A 696 20.14 -36.60 -2.45
CA GLY A 696 20.96 -37.51 -3.25
C GLY A 696 22.10 -38.14 -2.41
N SER A 697 22.80 -37.33 -1.62
CA SER A 697 23.87 -37.78 -0.72
C SER A 697 23.35 -38.72 0.37
N MET A 698 22.17 -38.38 0.97
CA MET A 698 21.55 -39.28 1.96
C MET A 698 21.23 -40.66 1.35
N TYR A 699 20.76 -40.71 0.10
CA TYR A 699 20.56 -41.99 -0.63
C TYR A 699 21.87 -42.73 -0.95
N VAL A 700 22.97 -42.03 -1.26
CA VAL A 700 24.29 -42.62 -1.49
C VAL A 700 24.81 -43.26 -0.21
N GLU A 701 24.65 -42.61 0.93
CA GLU A 701 25.22 -43.01 2.19
C GLU A 701 24.32 -43.96 3.00
N GLY A 702 23.02 -44.04 2.66
CA GLY A 702 22.04 -44.81 3.41
C GLY A 702 21.73 -44.22 4.80
N ARG A 703 21.85 -42.88 4.96
CA ARG A 703 21.58 -42.18 6.21
C ARG A 703 20.12 -41.76 6.30
N GLY A 704 19.39 -42.23 7.29
CA GLY A 704 17.98 -41.96 7.49
C GLY A 704 17.04 -42.49 6.42
N ILE A 705 17.60 -43.19 5.41
CA ILE A 705 16.89 -43.82 4.31
C ILE A 705 17.68 -44.96 3.77
N SER A 706 17.07 -46.03 3.24
CA SER A 706 17.75 -47.10 2.60
C SER A 706 18.60 -46.63 1.43
N GLN A 707 19.86 -47.11 1.36
CA GLN A 707 20.78 -46.78 0.29
C GLN A 707 20.18 -47.13 -1.08
N ASN A 708 20.15 -46.15 -1.97
CA ASN A 708 19.65 -46.31 -3.33
C ASN A 708 20.36 -45.36 -4.29
N TYR A 709 21.30 -45.88 -5.03
CA TYR A 709 22.10 -45.10 -5.97
C TYR A 709 21.32 -44.56 -7.18
N GLU A 710 20.28 -45.27 -7.63
CA GLU A 710 19.45 -44.84 -8.74
C GLU A 710 18.64 -43.58 -8.35
N GLU A 711 18.06 -43.62 -7.18
CA GLU A 711 17.36 -42.44 -6.61
C GLU A 711 18.33 -41.27 -6.40
N ALA A 712 19.54 -41.53 -5.89
CA ALA A 712 20.58 -40.50 -5.73
C ALA A 712 20.89 -39.81 -7.05
N VAL A 713 21.11 -40.61 -8.12
CA VAL A 713 21.36 -40.08 -9.47
C VAL A 713 20.18 -39.22 -9.98
N SER A 714 18.94 -39.67 -9.73
CA SER A 714 17.75 -38.94 -10.13
C SER A 714 17.71 -37.53 -9.47
N TRP A 715 18.01 -37.46 -8.18
CA TRP A 715 18.03 -36.19 -7.46
C TRP A 715 19.23 -35.31 -7.85
N TYR A 716 20.42 -35.86 -8.05
CA TYR A 716 21.57 -35.13 -8.56
C TYR A 716 21.27 -34.52 -9.95
N ARG A 717 20.63 -35.30 -10.86
CA ARG A 717 20.23 -34.75 -12.19
C ARG A 717 19.33 -33.52 -12.06
N LYS A 718 18.28 -33.57 -11.24
CA LYS A 718 17.41 -32.40 -11.00
C LYS A 718 18.21 -31.19 -10.49
N ALA A 719 19.14 -31.42 -9.57
CA ALA A 719 20.00 -30.33 -9.08
C ALA A 719 20.96 -29.80 -10.17
N THR A 720 21.46 -30.67 -11.08
CA THR A 720 22.32 -30.27 -12.20
C THR A 720 21.57 -29.49 -13.27
N GLU A 721 20.26 -29.74 -13.47
CA GLU A 721 19.39 -28.95 -14.37
C GLU A 721 19.29 -27.50 -13.93
N GLN A 722 19.44 -27.25 -12.63
CA GLN A 722 19.49 -25.90 -12.05
C GLN A 722 20.91 -25.31 -12.01
N GLY A 723 21.89 -26.01 -12.59
CA GLY A 723 23.26 -25.54 -12.68
C GLY A 723 24.14 -25.75 -11.45
N LEU A 724 23.70 -26.48 -10.41
CA LEU A 724 24.46 -26.64 -9.16
C LEU A 724 25.77 -27.41 -9.38
N ALA A 725 26.93 -26.73 -9.27
CA ALA A 725 28.25 -27.30 -9.49
C ALA A 725 28.58 -28.49 -8.59
N LEU A 726 28.14 -28.42 -7.32
CA LEU A 726 28.30 -29.53 -6.37
C LEU A 726 27.59 -30.82 -6.86
N ALA A 727 26.36 -30.68 -7.35
CA ALA A 727 25.60 -31.82 -7.88
C ALA A 727 26.21 -32.33 -9.20
N GLN A 728 26.75 -31.45 -10.05
CA GLN A 728 27.49 -31.82 -11.26
C GLN A 728 28.71 -32.65 -10.91
N ASN A 729 29.48 -32.23 -9.88
CA ASN A 729 30.60 -33.04 -9.37
C ASN A 729 30.13 -34.40 -8.87
N ASN A 730 29.09 -34.46 -8.03
CA ASN A 730 28.58 -35.70 -7.46
C ASN A 730 28.04 -36.64 -8.53
N LEU A 731 27.35 -36.12 -9.54
CA LEU A 731 26.88 -36.91 -10.68
C LEU A 731 28.07 -37.44 -11.51
N GLY A 732 29.14 -36.64 -11.67
CA GLY A 732 30.41 -37.11 -12.26
C GLY A 732 30.99 -38.28 -11.51
N VAL A 733 31.05 -38.24 -10.17
CA VAL A 733 31.51 -39.37 -9.31
C VAL A 733 30.61 -40.62 -9.48
N MET A 734 29.28 -40.43 -9.60
CA MET A 734 28.37 -41.56 -9.83
C MET A 734 28.68 -42.28 -11.15
N HIS A 735 28.90 -41.53 -12.24
CA HIS A 735 29.31 -42.09 -13.54
C HIS A 735 30.72 -42.68 -13.51
N GLU A 736 31.68 -42.07 -12.82
CA GLU A 736 33.03 -42.61 -12.67
C GLU A 736 33.04 -43.97 -11.96
N LYS A 737 32.23 -44.11 -10.91
CA LYS A 737 32.20 -45.33 -10.09
C LYS A 737 31.17 -46.35 -10.56
N GLY A 738 30.25 -45.99 -11.49
CA GLY A 738 29.16 -46.88 -11.93
C GLY A 738 28.12 -47.11 -10.84
N LEU A 739 27.83 -46.12 -10.01
CA LEU A 739 26.86 -46.19 -8.91
C LEU A 739 25.48 -45.68 -9.34
N GLY A 740 24.49 -46.56 -9.44
CA GLY A 740 23.12 -46.20 -9.87
C GLY A 740 23.01 -45.88 -11.37
N VAL A 741 24.13 -45.88 -12.07
CA VAL A 741 24.26 -45.71 -13.54
C VAL A 741 25.37 -46.64 -14.03
N SER A 742 25.41 -46.95 -15.33
CA SER A 742 26.55 -47.63 -15.94
C SER A 742 27.80 -46.77 -15.80
N GLN A 743 28.95 -47.43 -15.50
CA GLN A 743 30.22 -46.70 -15.46
C GLN A 743 30.52 -46.09 -16.83
N ASP A 744 30.71 -44.79 -16.84
CA ASP A 744 31.06 -44.04 -18.05
C ASP A 744 32.01 -42.85 -17.71
N TYR A 745 33.28 -43.08 -17.95
CA TYR A 745 34.31 -42.08 -17.68
C TYR A 745 34.20 -40.83 -18.60
N LYS A 746 33.63 -40.96 -19.80
CA LYS A 746 33.44 -39.79 -20.70
C LYS A 746 32.35 -38.90 -20.16
N GLU A 747 31.26 -39.52 -19.71
CA GLU A 747 30.15 -38.78 -19.08
C GLU A 747 30.64 -38.15 -17.76
N ALA A 748 31.41 -38.87 -16.93
CA ALA A 748 32.01 -38.30 -15.72
C ALA A 748 32.83 -37.06 -16.01
N VAL A 749 33.71 -37.09 -17.00
CA VAL A 749 34.52 -35.95 -17.45
C VAL A 749 33.63 -34.79 -17.94
N SER A 750 32.55 -35.09 -18.64
CA SER A 750 31.61 -34.02 -19.10
C SER A 750 31.02 -33.29 -17.91
N TRP A 751 30.58 -33.98 -16.87
CA TRP A 751 30.02 -33.39 -15.66
C TRP A 751 31.07 -32.61 -14.84
N TYR A 752 32.28 -33.19 -14.68
CA TYR A 752 33.38 -32.45 -14.04
C TYR A 752 33.72 -31.15 -14.75
N LYS A 753 33.75 -31.14 -16.09
CA LYS A 753 34.00 -29.92 -16.89
C LYS A 753 32.96 -28.85 -16.62
N LYS A 754 31.67 -29.19 -16.57
CA LYS A 754 30.59 -28.24 -16.23
C LYS A 754 30.77 -27.64 -14.82
N ALA A 755 31.13 -28.51 -13.84
CA ALA A 755 31.38 -28.05 -12.48
C ALA A 755 32.61 -27.13 -12.39
N VAL A 756 33.65 -27.44 -13.13
CA VAL A 756 34.92 -26.65 -13.19
C VAL A 756 34.71 -25.28 -13.83
N GLU A 757 33.82 -25.17 -14.82
CA GLU A 757 33.44 -23.86 -15.43
C GLU A 757 32.92 -22.88 -14.37
N GLN A 758 32.32 -23.42 -13.31
CA GLN A 758 31.85 -22.65 -12.14
C GLN A 758 32.89 -22.54 -11.02
N GLY A 759 34.12 -22.99 -11.25
CA GLY A 759 35.24 -22.92 -10.31
C GLY A 759 35.21 -23.96 -9.20
N HIS A 760 34.39 -25.02 -9.28
CA HIS A 760 34.25 -26.02 -8.21
C HIS A 760 35.53 -26.83 -7.95
N ALA A 761 36.13 -26.62 -6.77
CA ALA A 761 37.50 -27.11 -6.46
C ALA A 761 37.66 -28.62 -6.46
N LEU A 762 36.69 -29.37 -5.92
CA LEU A 762 36.75 -30.85 -5.93
C LEU A 762 36.63 -31.40 -7.35
N ALA A 763 35.79 -30.75 -8.21
CA ALA A 763 35.68 -31.17 -9.60
C ALA A 763 36.99 -30.93 -10.38
N GLN A 764 37.71 -29.84 -10.07
CA GLN A 764 39.02 -29.55 -10.64
C GLN A 764 40.02 -30.69 -10.28
N ASN A 765 40.07 -31.14 -9.02
CA ASN A 765 40.90 -32.26 -8.63
C ASN A 765 40.49 -33.54 -9.38
N ASN A 766 39.19 -33.85 -9.40
CA ASN A 766 38.67 -35.05 -10.06
C ASN A 766 38.98 -35.04 -11.58
N LEU A 767 38.82 -33.92 -12.22
CA LEU A 767 39.17 -33.73 -13.62
C LEU A 767 40.68 -33.88 -13.85
N GLY A 768 41.52 -33.39 -12.93
CA GLY A 768 42.96 -33.59 -12.92
C GLY A 768 43.31 -35.11 -12.84
N VAL A 769 42.65 -35.86 -11.98
CA VAL A 769 42.81 -37.33 -11.87
C VAL A 769 42.43 -38.01 -13.19
N MET A 770 41.30 -37.63 -13.81
CA MET A 770 40.88 -38.20 -15.09
C MET A 770 41.91 -37.97 -16.21
N TYR A 771 42.53 -36.80 -16.27
CA TYR A 771 43.59 -36.53 -17.23
C TYR A 771 44.89 -37.30 -16.89
N GLY A 772 45.30 -37.36 -15.62
CA GLY A 772 46.52 -38.05 -15.16
C GLY A 772 46.48 -39.56 -15.40
N GLU A 773 45.27 -40.14 -15.26
CA GLU A 773 45.07 -41.59 -15.45
C GLU A 773 44.60 -41.98 -16.87
N GLY A 774 44.21 -40.95 -17.69
CA GLY A 774 43.69 -41.22 -19.04
C GLY A 774 42.31 -41.88 -19.07
N ARG A 775 41.48 -41.60 -18.05
CA ARG A 775 40.11 -42.16 -17.94
C ARG A 775 39.10 -41.19 -18.60
N GLY A 776 38.41 -41.68 -19.63
CA GLY A 776 37.41 -40.89 -20.37
C GLY A 776 37.96 -39.78 -21.25
N VAL A 777 39.23 -39.46 -21.07
CA VAL A 777 40.05 -38.53 -21.87
C VAL A 777 41.41 -39.15 -22.15
N SER A 778 42.12 -38.65 -23.15
CA SER A 778 43.54 -39.07 -23.36
C SER A 778 44.37 -38.59 -22.17
N ARG A 779 45.30 -39.45 -21.74
CA ARG A 779 46.23 -39.06 -20.68
C ARG A 779 47.00 -37.80 -21.07
N ASP A 780 46.99 -36.83 -20.19
CA ASP A 780 47.70 -35.57 -20.32
C ASP A 780 48.15 -35.07 -18.93
N ASP A 781 49.37 -35.40 -18.57
CA ASP A 781 49.90 -35.04 -17.27
C ASP A 781 50.05 -33.53 -17.08
N LYS A 782 50.22 -32.73 -18.16
CA LYS A 782 50.24 -31.26 -18.07
C LYS A 782 48.86 -30.68 -17.74
N GLU A 783 47.84 -31.20 -18.37
CA GLU A 783 46.47 -30.82 -18.07
C GLU A 783 46.08 -31.27 -16.65
N ALA A 784 46.52 -32.43 -16.22
CA ALA A 784 46.31 -32.91 -14.86
C ALA A 784 46.90 -31.93 -13.83
N VAL A 785 48.15 -31.54 -14.02
CA VAL A 785 48.83 -30.57 -13.13
C VAL A 785 48.16 -29.19 -13.14
N PHE A 786 47.68 -28.73 -14.28
CA PHE A 786 46.92 -27.48 -14.36
C PHE A 786 45.70 -27.47 -13.46
N TRP A 787 44.93 -28.55 -13.50
CA TRP A 787 43.73 -28.71 -12.67
C TRP A 787 44.08 -28.96 -11.20
N TYR A 788 45.09 -29.79 -10.88
CA TYR A 788 45.52 -29.96 -9.51
C TYR A 788 45.96 -28.64 -8.88
N LYS A 789 46.71 -27.81 -9.63
CA LYS A 789 47.17 -26.52 -9.13
C LYS A 789 46.01 -25.62 -8.76
N LYS A 790 45.00 -25.51 -9.66
CA LYS A 790 43.81 -24.71 -9.39
C LYS A 790 43.04 -25.19 -8.16
N ALA A 791 42.88 -26.48 -7.98
CA ALA A 791 42.21 -27.07 -6.82
C ALA A 791 43.06 -26.91 -5.54
N ALA A 792 44.39 -27.10 -5.63
CA ALA A 792 45.30 -26.97 -4.51
C ALA A 792 45.40 -25.53 -3.96
N GLU A 793 45.37 -24.55 -4.86
CA GLU A 793 45.28 -23.09 -4.50
C GLU A 793 43.99 -22.75 -3.77
N GLN A 794 42.90 -23.51 -4.02
CA GLN A 794 41.64 -23.40 -3.28
C GLN A 794 41.61 -24.25 -2.00
N GLY A 795 42.73 -24.91 -1.65
CA GLY A 795 42.85 -25.66 -0.40
C GLY A 795 42.40 -27.11 -0.46
N VAL A 796 42.12 -27.69 -1.63
CA VAL A 796 41.74 -29.12 -1.73
C VAL A 796 42.97 -29.98 -1.37
N VAL A 797 42.84 -30.71 -0.29
CA VAL A 797 43.94 -31.49 0.30
C VAL A 797 44.47 -32.59 -0.63
N ASP A 798 43.58 -33.31 -1.27
CA ASP A 798 43.95 -34.36 -2.26
C ASP A 798 44.68 -33.76 -3.47
N ALA A 799 44.24 -32.53 -3.91
CA ALA A 799 44.90 -31.86 -5.01
C ALA A 799 46.29 -31.38 -4.66
N GLN A 800 46.49 -30.87 -3.42
CA GLN A 800 47.83 -30.49 -2.89
C GLN A 800 48.75 -31.74 -2.87
N HIS A 801 48.23 -32.89 -2.42
CA HIS A 801 48.97 -34.15 -2.46
C HIS A 801 49.35 -34.55 -3.90
N ASN A 802 48.36 -34.55 -4.82
CA ASN A 802 48.53 -34.93 -6.22
C ASN A 802 49.53 -33.98 -6.94
N LEU A 803 49.46 -32.69 -6.62
CA LEU A 803 50.41 -31.72 -7.14
C LEU A 803 51.83 -31.93 -6.60
N GLY A 804 51.99 -32.24 -5.30
CA GLY A 804 53.26 -32.62 -4.69
C GLY A 804 53.84 -33.86 -5.39
N MET A 805 53.04 -34.89 -5.63
CA MET A 805 53.49 -36.07 -6.39
C MET A 805 53.93 -35.73 -7.80
N SER A 806 53.21 -34.82 -8.48
CA SER A 806 53.53 -34.40 -9.84
C SER A 806 54.90 -33.69 -9.89
N TYR A 807 55.20 -32.85 -8.91
CA TYR A 807 56.51 -32.20 -8.81
C TYR A 807 57.61 -33.18 -8.41
N GLU A 808 57.38 -34.15 -7.50
CA GLU A 808 58.34 -35.20 -7.11
C GLU A 808 58.73 -36.11 -8.29
N GLN A 809 57.71 -36.46 -9.10
CA GLN A 809 57.94 -37.39 -10.23
C GLN A 809 58.30 -36.71 -11.54
N GLY A 810 58.13 -35.33 -11.64
CA GLY A 810 58.28 -34.60 -12.89
C GLY A 810 57.19 -34.94 -13.91
N ALA A 811 56.02 -35.36 -13.43
CA ALA A 811 54.88 -35.74 -14.28
C ALA A 811 54.06 -34.48 -14.66
N GLY A 812 54.10 -34.07 -15.95
CA GLY A 812 53.38 -32.87 -16.43
C GLY A 812 54.09 -31.57 -16.10
N VAL A 813 55.05 -31.56 -15.17
CA VAL A 813 55.90 -30.40 -14.79
C VAL A 813 57.31 -30.84 -14.70
N SER A 814 58.25 -29.87 -14.69
CA SER A 814 59.67 -30.22 -14.38
C SER A 814 59.73 -30.69 -12.92
N GLN A 815 60.51 -31.73 -12.67
CA GLN A 815 60.73 -32.22 -11.29
C GLN A 815 61.30 -31.06 -10.45
N ASP A 816 60.66 -30.82 -9.30
CA ASP A 816 61.09 -29.85 -8.31
C ASP A 816 60.76 -30.32 -6.91
N ASP A 817 61.76 -30.91 -6.26
CA ASP A 817 61.57 -31.51 -4.94
C ASP A 817 61.21 -30.46 -3.85
N LYS A 818 61.58 -29.21 -4.04
CA LYS A 818 61.19 -28.10 -3.10
C LYS A 818 59.71 -27.75 -3.23
N GLU A 819 59.22 -27.68 -4.47
CA GLU A 819 57.76 -27.50 -4.73
C GLU A 819 56.99 -28.69 -4.24
N ALA A 820 57.52 -29.95 -4.41
CA ALA A 820 56.90 -31.13 -3.87
C ALA A 820 56.73 -31.07 -2.33
N VAL A 821 57.85 -30.71 -1.62
CA VAL A 821 57.81 -30.48 -0.16
C VAL A 821 56.75 -29.42 0.21
N TYR A 822 56.72 -28.27 -0.47
CA TYR A 822 55.77 -27.21 -0.19
C TYR A 822 54.30 -27.67 -0.25
N TRP A 823 53.94 -28.40 -1.30
CA TRP A 823 52.61 -28.90 -1.46
C TRP A 823 52.25 -30.05 -0.53
N TYR A 824 53.18 -30.95 -0.28
CA TYR A 824 53.01 -31.98 0.75
C TYR A 824 52.85 -31.38 2.15
N GLU A 825 53.60 -30.36 2.51
CA GLU A 825 53.49 -29.68 3.80
C GLU A 825 52.09 -29.08 3.96
N LYS A 826 51.57 -28.38 2.94
CA LYS A 826 50.18 -27.82 2.92
C LYS A 826 49.15 -28.90 3.15
N ALA A 827 49.24 -30.06 2.49
CA ALA A 827 48.32 -31.18 2.69
C ALA A 827 48.54 -31.87 4.07
N ALA A 828 49.77 -32.04 4.49
CA ALA A 828 50.15 -32.65 5.78
C ALA A 828 49.64 -31.85 6.98
N GLU A 829 49.74 -30.50 6.93
CA GLU A 829 49.18 -29.60 7.95
C GLU A 829 47.66 -29.74 8.09
N GLN A 830 46.97 -30.05 7.02
CA GLN A 830 45.54 -30.33 7.01
C GLN A 830 45.22 -31.80 7.40
N GLY A 831 46.23 -32.57 7.80
CA GLY A 831 46.04 -33.93 8.32
C GLY A 831 46.12 -35.05 7.28
N HIS A 832 46.45 -34.76 6.00
CA HIS A 832 46.50 -35.80 4.97
C HIS A 832 47.60 -36.85 5.24
N ALA A 833 47.23 -38.03 5.63
CA ALA A 833 48.14 -39.10 6.10
C ALA A 833 49.22 -39.47 5.07
N ARG A 834 48.86 -39.60 3.78
CA ARG A 834 49.81 -39.91 2.72
C ARG A 834 50.85 -38.80 2.55
N SER A 835 50.43 -37.52 2.54
CA SER A 835 51.34 -36.40 2.45
C SER A 835 52.24 -36.30 3.68
N GLN A 836 51.75 -36.61 4.86
CA GLN A 836 52.54 -36.66 6.09
C GLN A 836 53.64 -37.76 5.95
N ASN A 837 53.33 -38.91 5.38
CA ASN A 837 54.31 -39.95 5.13
C ASN A 837 55.32 -39.50 4.07
N HIS A 838 54.89 -38.97 2.92
CA HIS A 838 55.82 -38.46 1.90
C HIS A 838 56.72 -37.33 2.43
N LEU A 839 56.18 -36.40 3.19
CA LEU A 839 56.92 -35.34 3.82
C LEU A 839 57.93 -35.89 4.84
N GLY A 840 57.51 -36.91 5.65
CA GLY A 840 58.41 -37.59 6.56
C GLY A 840 59.56 -38.26 5.80
N TRP A 841 59.29 -38.87 4.64
CA TRP A 841 60.31 -39.48 3.79
C TRP A 841 61.27 -38.44 3.18
N MET A 842 60.75 -37.30 2.75
CA MET A 842 61.56 -36.21 2.20
C MET A 842 62.54 -35.60 3.25
N TYR A 843 62.10 -35.50 4.52
CA TYR A 843 62.97 -35.13 5.62
C TYR A 843 63.97 -36.23 6.00
N ASP A 844 63.58 -37.50 5.91
CA ASP A 844 64.42 -38.66 6.19
C ASP A 844 65.61 -38.77 5.21
N GLU A 845 65.31 -38.53 3.92
CA GLU A 845 66.32 -38.63 2.85
C GLU A 845 67.01 -37.30 2.48
N GLY A 846 66.49 -36.15 3.03
CA GLY A 846 67.03 -34.82 2.68
C GLY A 846 66.69 -34.42 1.26
N ILE A 847 65.49 -34.80 0.74
CA ILE A 847 65.09 -34.51 -0.63
C ILE A 847 64.21 -33.22 -0.62
N GLY A 848 64.68 -32.20 -1.34
CA GLY A 848 64.00 -30.89 -1.42
C GLY A 848 64.07 -30.04 -0.13
N VAL A 849 64.43 -30.67 0.98
CA VAL A 849 64.67 -30.09 2.30
C VAL A 849 65.96 -30.55 2.90
N SER A 850 66.51 -29.88 3.90
CA SER A 850 67.68 -30.44 4.65
C SER A 850 67.19 -31.63 5.46
N GLN A 851 68.01 -32.71 5.44
CA GLN A 851 67.72 -33.92 6.22
C GLN A 851 67.51 -33.59 7.70
N ASP A 852 66.39 -33.99 8.26
CA ASP A 852 66.04 -33.85 9.66
C ASP A 852 65.24 -35.08 10.16
N ASP A 853 65.98 -36.02 10.77
CA ASP A 853 65.34 -37.24 11.26
C ASP A 853 64.30 -36.98 12.35
N LYS A 854 64.35 -35.86 13.10
CA LYS A 854 63.32 -35.51 14.09
C LYS A 854 62.01 -35.09 13.44
N GLU A 855 62.14 -34.25 12.42
CA GLU A 855 60.96 -33.87 11.63
C GLU A 855 60.37 -35.09 10.90
N ALA A 856 61.23 -35.99 10.33
CA ALA A 856 60.76 -37.21 9.71
C ALA A 856 59.93 -38.07 10.69
N VAL A 857 60.47 -38.32 11.90
CA VAL A 857 59.73 -39.06 12.98
C VAL A 857 58.44 -38.35 13.36
N SER A 858 58.40 -37.03 13.43
CA SER A 858 57.21 -36.25 13.75
C SER A 858 56.10 -36.51 12.69
N TRP A 859 56.45 -36.38 11.42
CA TRP A 859 55.49 -36.58 10.32
C TRP A 859 55.06 -38.03 10.15
N TYR A 860 56.01 -39.01 10.18
CA TYR A 860 55.68 -40.42 10.21
C TYR A 860 54.75 -40.78 11.38
N GLY A 861 55.03 -40.19 12.59
CA GLY A 861 54.23 -40.42 13.78
C GLY A 861 52.78 -39.94 13.63
N LYS A 862 52.58 -38.79 12.98
CA LYS A 862 51.23 -38.27 12.68
C LYS A 862 50.49 -39.18 11.74
N ALA A 863 51.14 -39.62 10.63
CA ALA A 863 50.56 -40.55 9.66
C ALA A 863 50.28 -41.94 10.24
N ALA A 864 51.21 -42.49 11.05
CA ALA A 864 51.10 -43.78 11.71
C ALA A 864 49.94 -43.82 12.73
N LYS A 865 49.68 -42.72 13.45
CA LYS A 865 48.55 -42.59 14.36
C LYS A 865 47.22 -42.63 13.62
N GLN A 866 47.16 -42.11 12.40
CA GLN A 866 46.00 -42.21 11.52
C GLN A 866 45.80 -43.62 10.92
N GLY A 867 46.74 -44.55 11.20
CA GLY A 867 46.62 -45.93 10.74
C GLY A 867 47.31 -46.26 9.43
N LEU A 868 48.08 -45.31 8.80
CA LEU A 868 48.76 -45.57 7.54
C LEU A 868 49.87 -46.63 7.75
N ALA A 869 49.71 -47.80 7.14
CA ALA A 869 50.62 -48.96 7.35
C ALA A 869 52.09 -48.66 6.97
N THR A 870 52.31 -48.00 5.82
CA THR A 870 53.65 -47.60 5.37
C THR A 870 54.32 -46.66 6.36
N ALA A 871 53.56 -45.68 6.92
CA ALA A 871 54.10 -44.77 7.93
C ALA A 871 54.40 -45.50 9.25
N GLN A 872 53.58 -46.48 9.64
CA GLN A 872 53.83 -47.30 10.80
C GLN A 872 55.15 -48.12 10.63
N ASN A 873 55.39 -48.70 9.42
CA ASN A 873 56.59 -49.36 9.10
C ASN A 873 57.78 -48.39 9.18
N ASN A 874 57.75 -47.27 8.50
CA ASN A 874 58.78 -46.25 8.49
C ASN A 874 59.12 -45.76 9.90
N LEU A 875 58.10 -45.45 10.71
CA LEU A 875 58.32 -45.10 12.11
C LEU A 875 58.96 -46.23 12.92
N GLY A 876 58.58 -47.47 12.66
CA GLY A 876 59.25 -48.65 13.22
C GLY A 876 60.75 -48.72 12.86
N VAL A 877 61.11 -48.40 11.61
CA VAL A 877 62.51 -48.33 11.17
C VAL A 877 63.26 -47.22 11.96
N MET A 878 62.66 -46.01 12.07
CA MET A 878 63.28 -44.91 12.83
C MET A 878 63.56 -45.32 14.29
N TYR A 879 62.63 -46.02 14.95
CA TYR A 879 62.91 -46.57 16.32
C TYR A 879 63.92 -47.65 16.36
N THR A 880 64.05 -48.51 15.34
CA THR A 880 65.02 -49.54 15.28
C THR A 880 66.42 -48.98 15.10
N GLU A 881 66.56 -47.94 14.31
CA GLU A 881 67.87 -47.35 13.98
C GLU A 881 68.26 -46.23 14.96
N GLY A 882 67.31 -45.71 15.77
CA GLY A 882 67.55 -44.60 16.68
C GLY A 882 67.76 -43.28 15.94
N ARG A 883 67.15 -43.13 14.75
CA ARG A 883 67.20 -41.90 13.96
C ARG A 883 66.07 -40.95 14.39
N GLY A 884 66.38 -39.71 14.75
CA GLY A 884 65.44 -38.72 15.16
C GLY A 884 64.73 -39.00 16.51
N VAL A 885 64.78 -40.23 17.01
CA VAL A 885 64.27 -40.74 18.28
C VAL A 885 65.33 -41.55 19.00
N SER A 886 65.22 -41.75 20.32
CA SER A 886 65.99 -42.74 21.01
C SER A 886 65.62 -44.13 20.51
N GLN A 887 66.66 -44.96 20.24
CA GLN A 887 66.44 -46.37 19.84
C GLN A 887 65.53 -47.08 20.88
N ASP A 888 64.44 -47.65 20.41
CA ASP A 888 63.52 -48.44 21.22
C ASP A 888 62.96 -49.60 20.37
N ASP A 889 63.60 -50.72 20.48
CA ASP A 889 63.25 -51.95 19.73
C ASP A 889 61.86 -52.50 20.10
N LYS A 890 61.33 -52.19 21.29
CA LYS A 890 59.97 -52.61 21.67
C LYS A 890 58.90 -51.76 20.99
N GLU A 891 59.17 -50.46 20.96
CA GLU A 891 58.29 -49.56 20.25
C GLU A 891 58.29 -49.83 18.76
N ALA A 892 59.48 -50.12 18.16
CA ALA A 892 59.61 -50.60 16.78
C ALA A 892 58.75 -51.82 16.48
N VAL A 893 58.84 -52.79 17.34
CA VAL A 893 58.03 -54.05 17.20
C VAL A 893 56.52 -53.73 17.29
N SER A 894 56.14 -52.82 18.16
CA SER A 894 54.72 -52.42 18.24
C SER A 894 54.23 -51.84 16.93
N TRP A 895 55.00 -50.94 16.34
CA TRP A 895 54.66 -50.32 15.06
C TRP A 895 54.68 -51.34 13.88
N TYR A 896 55.68 -52.17 13.77
CA TYR A 896 55.72 -53.18 12.75
C TYR A 896 54.55 -54.21 12.84
N ARG A 897 54.03 -54.48 14.06
CA ARG A 897 52.87 -55.37 14.23
C ARG A 897 51.62 -54.70 13.64
N LYS A 898 51.40 -53.38 13.93
CA LYS A 898 50.28 -52.67 13.42
C LYS A 898 50.24 -52.56 11.88
N ALA A 899 51.41 -52.27 11.31
CA ALA A 899 51.59 -52.29 9.86
C ALA A 899 51.39 -53.67 9.23
N MET A 900 51.95 -54.71 9.86
CA MET A 900 51.76 -56.08 9.41
C MET A 900 50.33 -56.59 9.45
N GLU A 901 49.54 -56.17 10.46
CA GLU A 901 48.11 -56.49 10.59
C GLU A 901 47.31 -55.91 9.42
N GLN A 902 47.78 -54.84 8.81
CA GLN A 902 47.22 -54.27 7.61
C GLN A 902 47.77 -54.77 6.29
N GLY A 903 48.69 -55.81 6.40
CA GLY A 903 49.28 -56.49 5.25
C GLY A 903 50.57 -55.83 4.70
N ASP A 904 51.17 -54.87 5.40
CA ASP A 904 52.41 -54.23 4.95
C ASP A 904 53.57 -55.29 4.90
N VAL A 905 54.14 -55.44 3.71
CA VAL A 905 55.06 -56.51 3.41
C VAL A 905 56.48 -56.23 4.01
N ASP A 906 56.87 -54.97 4.02
CA ASP A 906 58.15 -54.52 4.61
C ASP A 906 58.11 -54.72 6.14
N ALA A 907 56.99 -54.35 6.78
CA ALA A 907 56.79 -54.60 8.20
C ALA A 907 56.81 -56.06 8.59
N GLN A 908 56.23 -56.97 7.73
CA GLN A 908 56.32 -58.42 7.96
C GLN A 908 57.76 -58.88 7.95
N ASN A 909 58.56 -58.39 7.00
CA ASN A 909 59.96 -58.73 6.94
C ASN A 909 60.73 -58.14 8.14
N ASN A 910 60.50 -56.83 8.44
CA ASN A 910 61.23 -56.20 9.54
C ASN A 910 60.91 -56.80 10.89
N LEU A 911 59.64 -57.13 11.14
CA LEU A 911 59.24 -57.90 12.32
C LEU A 911 59.85 -59.29 12.34
N GLY A 912 60.02 -60.01 11.20
CA GLY A 912 60.74 -61.24 11.03
C GLY A 912 62.21 -61.09 11.48
N VAL A 913 62.87 -60.02 11.08
CA VAL A 913 64.24 -59.71 11.51
C VAL A 913 64.32 -59.48 13.03
N MET A 914 63.30 -58.75 13.65
CA MET A 914 63.27 -58.57 15.07
C MET A 914 63.16 -59.92 15.84
N TYR A 915 62.28 -60.83 15.37
CA TYR A 915 62.17 -62.19 15.95
C TYR A 915 63.40 -63.04 15.72
N ALA A 916 64.03 -62.93 14.54
CA ALA A 916 65.26 -63.71 14.25
C ALA A 916 66.45 -63.29 15.16
N LYS A 917 66.59 -62.01 15.39
CA LYS A 917 67.66 -61.42 16.24
C LYS A 917 67.32 -61.45 17.73
N GLY A 918 66.03 -61.44 18.12
CA GLY A 918 65.60 -61.31 19.49
C GLY A 918 65.68 -59.90 19.96
N THR A 919 65.58 -58.87 19.10
CA THR A 919 65.58 -57.49 19.41
C THR A 919 64.17 -56.96 19.65
N GLY A 920 63.92 -56.32 20.79
CA GLY A 920 62.64 -55.87 21.22
C GLY A 920 61.55 -56.92 21.52
N VAL A 921 61.81 -58.16 21.14
CA VAL A 921 61.01 -59.40 21.37
C VAL A 921 61.94 -60.57 21.72
N SER A 922 61.36 -61.60 22.37
CA SER A 922 62.12 -62.80 22.60
C SER A 922 62.42 -63.44 21.25
N ARG A 923 63.66 -63.95 21.09
CA ARG A 923 64.09 -64.67 19.87
C ARG A 923 63.17 -65.84 19.59
N ASP A 924 62.57 -65.80 18.38
CA ASP A 924 61.71 -66.89 17.93
C ASP A 924 61.92 -67.10 16.41
N GLU A 925 62.86 -68.02 16.10
CA GLU A 925 63.24 -68.31 14.72
C GLU A 925 62.09 -68.91 13.91
N LYS A 926 61.19 -69.71 14.53
CA LYS A 926 60.02 -70.25 13.84
C LYS A 926 59.04 -69.10 13.39
N LYS A 927 58.81 -68.15 14.27
CA LYS A 927 58.02 -67.02 13.98
C LYS A 927 58.65 -66.12 12.92
N ALA A 928 59.95 -65.90 12.98
CA ALA A 928 60.74 -65.22 11.94
C ALA A 928 60.52 -65.85 10.55
N VAL A 929 60.67 -67.19 10.47
CA VAL A 929 60.47 -67.94 9.22
C VAL A 929 59.00 -67.71 8.72
N SER A 930 58.03 -67.87 9.60
CA SER A 930 56.61 -67.68 9.20
C SER A 930 56.38 -66.28 8.64
N LEU A 931 57.03 -65.23 9.23
CA LEU A 931 56.87 -63.88 8.75
C LEU A 931 57.62 -63.60 7.43
N TYR A 932 58.85 -64.13 7.34
CA TYR A 932 59.61 -64.11 6.07
C TYR A 932 58.87 -64.81 4.93
N THR A 933 58.23 -65.94 5.24
CA THR A 933 57.44 -66.72 4.23
C THR A 933 56.31 -65.88 3.69
N LYS A 934 55.50 -65.21 4.59
CA LYS A 934 54.39 -64.36 4.19
C LYS A 934 54.84 -63.18 3.29
N ALA A 935 55.99 -62.53 3.64
CA ALA A 935 56.56 -61.44 2.88
C ALA A 935 57.20 -61.91 1.57
N ALA A 936 57.89 -63.09 1.60
CA ALA A 936 58.52 -63.68 0.42
C ALA A 936 57.50 -64.14 -0.63
N GLU A 937 56.35 -64.69 -0.18
CA GLU A 937 55.18 -65.04 -1.05
C GLU A 937 54.47 -63.83 -1.68
N GLN A 938 54.78 -62.68 -1.18
CA GLN A 938 54.31 -61.42 -1.78
C GLN A 938 55.40 -60.71 -2.65
N GLY A 939 56.52 -61.46 -2.93
CA GLY A 939 57.53 -61.04 -3.86
C GLY A 939 58.65 -60.19 -3.25
N LEU A 940 58.64 -59.87 -1.94
CA LEU A 940 59.68 -59.05 -1.33
C LEU A 940 61.05 -59.72 -1.39
N ALA A 941 61.96 -59.13 -2.19
CA ALA A 941 63.33 -59.75 -2.41
C ALA A 941 64.14 -59.92 -1.12
N THR A 942 64.05 -58.94 -0.20
CA THR A 942 64.75 -59.01 1.11
C THR A 942 64.21 -60.15 2.00
N ALA A 943 62.90 -60.37 1.98
CA ALA A 943 62.30 -61.47 2.72
C ALA A 943 62.61 -62.84 2.10
N GLN A 944 62.65 -62.96 0.77
CA GLN A 944 63.08 -64.10 0.04
C GLN A 944 64.54 -64.48 0.37
N TYR A 945 65.35 -63.41 0.45
CA TYR A 945 66.80 -63.65 0.88
C TYR A 945 66.89 -64.14 2.33
N ASN A 946 66.15 -63.40 3.25
CA ASN A 946 66.15 -63.78 4.67
C ASN A 946 65.64 -65.20 4.87
N LEU A 947 64.51 -65.54 4.19
CA LEU A 947 63.96 -66.91 4.21
C LEU A 947 64.94 -67.97 3.66
N GLY A 948 65.55 -67.66 2.50
CA GLY A 948 66.60 -68.52 1.93
C GLY A 948 67.72 -68.75 2.90
N SER A 949 68.21 -67.74 3.59
CA SER A 949 69.29 -67.86 4.62
C SER A 949 68.83 -68.71 5.82
N MET A 950 67.56 -68.58 6.28
CA MET A 950 67.03 -69.38 7.37
C MET A 950 66.99 -70.90 7.01
N TYR A 951 66.63 -71.25 5.74
CA TYR A 951 66.73 -72.60 5.23
C TYR A 951 68.12 -73.08 5.08
N ALA A 952 69.12 -72.25 4.69
CA ALA A 952 70.49 -72.60 4.57
C ALA A 952 71.17 -72.94 5.93
N GLU A 953 70.76 -72.22 6.96
CA GLU A 953 71.34 -72.33 8.30
C GLU A 953 70.57 -73.27 9.22
N GLY A 954 69.38 -73.74 8.79
CA GLY A 954 68.54 -74.63 9.63
C GLY A 954 67.94 -73.90 10.85
N LYS A 955 67.77 -72.53 10.76
CA LYS A 955 67.28 -71.70 11.84
C LYS A 955 65.76 -71.59 11.77
N GLY A 956 65.02 -72.07 12.76
CA GLY A 956 63.57 -72.06 12.84
C GLY A 956 62.87 -73.01 11.86
N VAL A 957 63.62 -73.63 10.92
CA VAL A 957 63.19 -74.63 9.94
C VAL A 957 64.25 -75.71 9.83
N THR A 958 63.89 -76.87 9.27
CA THR A 958 64.89 -77.91 8.96
C THR A 958 65.77 -77.40 7.82
N ASN A 959 67.09 -77.62 7.93
CA ASN A 959 68.04 -77.30 6.86
C ASN A 959 67.62 -77.92 5.52
N ASN A 960 67.45 -77.05 4.48
CA ASN A 960 67.09 -77.52 3.13
C ASN A 960 67.72 -76.63 2.06
N ASP A 961 68.89 -77.11 1.56
CA ASP A 961 69.71 -76.42 0.58
C ASP A 961 68.95 -76.17 -0.74
N LYS A 962 68.06 -77.01 -1.18
CA LYS A 962 67.19 -76.78 -2.37
C LYS A 962 66.22 -75.67 -2.19
N THR A 963 65.48 -75.62 -1.11
CA THR A 963 64.55 -74.62 -0.77
C THR A 963 65.27 -73.32 -0.54
N SER A 964 66.40 -73.32 0.14
CA SER A 964 67.25 -72.11 0.31
C SER A 964 67.66 -71.54 -1.04
N TYR A 965 68.21 -72.34 -1.97
CA TYR A 965 68.69 -71.95 -3.29
C TYR A 965 67.48 -71.34 -4.12
N MET A 966 66.31 -71.98 -4.03
CA MET A 966 65.11 -71.48 -4.67
C MET A 966 64.74 -70.07 -4.22
N TRP A 967 64.64 -69.85 -2.92
CA TRP A 967 64.32 -68.54 -2.38
C TRP A 967 65.36 -67.43 -2.67
N LEU A 968 66.69 -67.79 -2.60
CA LEU A 968 67.77 -66.94 -2.99
C LEU A 968 67.65 -66.52 -4.50
N LYS A 969 67.27 -67.50 -5.33
CA LYS A 969 67.13 -67.29 -6.79
C LYS A 969 65.93 -66.39 -7.07
N LEU A 970 64.83 -66.51 -6.31
CA LEU A 970 63.67 -65.60 -6.38
C LEU A 970 64.07 -64.24 -5.92
N ALA A 971 64.83 -64.05 -4.83
CA ALA A 971 65.37 -62.78 -4.36
C ALA A 971 66.19 -62.10 -5.45
N GLN A 972 67.00 -62.82 -6.19
CA GLN A 972 67.79 -62.34 -7.35
C GLN A 972 66.89 -61.85 -8.47
N TYR A 973 65.83 -62.61 -8.83
CA TYR A 973 64.88 -62.27 -9.86
C TYR A 973 64.13 -60.96 -9.50
N ASN A 974 63.89 -60.77 -8.19
CA ASN A 974 63.21 -59.63 -7.64
C ASN A 974 64.18 -58.44 -7.28
N GLY A 975 65.38 -58.41 -7.86
CA GLY A 975 66.32 -57.31 -7.79
C GLY A 975 67.32 -57.32 -6.62
N LYS A 976 67.41 -58.36 -5.83
CA LYS A 976 68.47 -58.41 -4.80
C LYS A 976 69.80 -58.68 -5.46
N GLU A 977 70.70 -57.72 -5.40
CA GLU A 977 72.04 -57.71 -5.98
C GLU A 977 73.06 -58.30 -5.00
N GLY A 978 74.30 -58.57 -5.44
CA GLY A 978 75.45 -59.00 -4.62
C GLY A 978 75.45 -60.40 -4.14
N MET A 979 74.59 -61.30 -4.63
CA MET A 979 74.34 -62.64 -4.10
C MET A 979 75.25 -63.72 -4.65
N GLN A 980 76.22 -63.36 -5.45
CA GLN A 980 77.14 -64.38 -6.08
C GLN A 980 77.86 -65.31 -5.07
N ASN A 981 78.32 -64.74 -3.97
CA ASN A 981 78.95 -65.50 -2.87
C ASN A 981 77.97 -66.51 -2.23
N ASP A 982 76.70 -66.12 -2.03
CA ASP A 982 75.69 -67.01 -1.46
C ASP A 982 75.43 -68.23 -2.39
N PHE A 983 75.31 -67.93 -3.69
CA PHE A 983 75.18 -69.05 -4.70
C PHE A 983 76.42 -69.95 -4.79
N ASP A 984 77.63 -69.42 -4.65
CA ASP A 984 78.85 -70.21 -4.65
C ASP A 984 78.94 -71.09 -3.41
N ILE A 985 78.51 -70.63 -2.26
CA ILE A 985 78.42 -71.44 -1.04
C ILE A 985 77.41 -72.57 -1.22
N MET A 986 76.22 -72.26 -1.76
CA MET A 986 75.14 -73.27 -1.91
C MET A 986 75.52 -74.31 -2.95
N THR A 987 76.08 -73.96 -4.10
CA THR A 987 76.46 -74.88 -5.13
C THR A 987 77.61 -75.91 -4.70
N LYS A 988 78.40 -75.53 -3.71
CA LYS A 988 79.39 -76.46 -3.10
C LYS A 988 78.70 -77.51 -2.23
N ARG A 989 77.50 -77.30 -1.78
CA ARG A 989 76.74 -78.24 -0.92
C ARG A 989 75.69 -79.07 -1.67
N MET A 990 75.34 -78.70 -2.87
CA MET A 990 74.31 -79.33 -3.69
C MET A 990 74.86 -80.09 -4.89
N THR A 991 74.14 -81.07 -5.37
CA THR A 991 74.41 -81.71 -6.65
C THR A 991 73.90 -80.80 -7.80
N LEU A 992 74.49 -80.96 -9.00
CA LEU A 992 74.03 -80.22 -10.18
C LEU A 992 72.54 -80.45 -10.50
N ILE A 993 72.05 -81.67 -10.18
CA ILE A 993 70.61 -82.06 -10.30
C ILE A 993 69.77 -81.20 -9.35
N ASP A 994 70.21 -81.15 -8.07
CA ASP A 994 69.45 -80.33 -7.03
C ASP A 994 69.41 -78.88 -7.38
N VAL A 995 70.52 -78.28 -7.87
CA VAL A 995 70.59 -76.92 -8.35
C VAL A 995 69.62 -76.65 -9.51
N ASN A 996 69.56 -77.55 -10.46
CA ASN A 996 68.66 -77.46 -11.61
C ASN A 996 67.17 -77.58 -11.17
N GLU A 997 66.84 -78.46 -10.22
CA GLU A 997 65.53 -78.59 -9.66
C GLU A 997 65.13 -77.30 -8.87
N ALA A 998 66.02 -76.77 -8.06
CA ALA A 998 65.75 -75.51 -7.32
C ALA A 998 65.51 -74.32 -8.26
N LYS A 999 66.30 -74.23 -9.38
CA LYS A 999 66.04 -73.18 -10.42
C LYS A 999 64.71 -73.37 -11.09
N LYS A 1000 64.29 -74.60 -11.39
CA LYS A 1000 62.99 -74.91 -11.99
C LYS A 1000 61.85 -74.53 -11.03
N ARG A 1001 61.99 -74.88 -9.73
CA ARG A 1001 61.00 -74.45 -8.70
C ARG A 1001 60.92 -72.92 -8.59
N ALA A 1002 62.01 -72.16 -8.56
CA ALA A 1002 62.05 -70.74 -8.57
C ALA A 1002 61.29 -70.15 -9.77
N LYS A 1003 61.49 -70.73 -10.97
CA LYS A 1003 60.79 -70.26 -12.18
C LYS A 1003 59.29 -70.53 -12.06
N ILE A 1004 58.83 -71.67 -11.63
CA ILE A 1004 57.40 -72.04 -11.43
C ILE A 1004 56.78 -71.19 -10.37
N CYS A 1005 57.48 -70.88 -9.28
CA CYS A 1005 57.02 -69.99 -8.22
C CYS A 1005 56.78 -68.53 -8.75
N LEU A 1006 57.73 -67.98 -9.53
CA LEU A 1006 57.61 -66.68 -10.18
C LEU A 1006 56.49 -66.64 -11.20
N GLU A 1007 56.38 -67.62 -12.10
CA GLU A 1007 55.33 -67.75 -13.11
C GLU A 1007 53.92 -67.97 -12.55
N SER A 1008 53.79 -68.41 -11.31
CA SER A 1008 52.56 -68.63 -10.58
C SER A 1008 52.22 -67.45 -9.66
N ASP A 1009 52.90 -66.31 -9.79
CA ASP A 1009 52.77 -65.13 -8.93
C ASP A 1009 52.88 -65.49 -7.43
N TYR A 1010 53.88 -66.31 -7.12
CA TYR A 1010 54.26 -66.86 -5.78
C TYR A 1010 53.24 -67.82 -5.16
N ILE A 1011 52.21 -68.25 -5.87
CA ILE A 1011 51.19 -69.22 -5.36
C ILE A 1011 51.70 -70.63 -5.23
N ARG A 1012 52.70 -71.05 -6.04
CA ARG A 1012 53.25 -72.39 -6.15
C ARG A 1012 54.74 -72.43 -5.79
N CYS A 1013 55.11 -71.89 -4.64
CA CYS A 1013 56.46 -71.83 -4.16
C CYS A 1013 56.89 -73.04 -3.31
N ASN A 1014 55.92 -73.86 -2.86
CA ASN A 1014 56.18 -75.04 -2.02
C ASN A 1014 56.29 -76.28 -2.83
#